data_bda0a843331ace639b88da484c56577a
#
_entry.id   bda0a843331ace639b88da484c56577a
#
_cell.length_a   1.000
_cell.length_b   1.000
_cell.length_c   1.000
_cell.angle_alpha   90.00
_cell.angle_beta   90.00
_cell.angle_gamma   90.00
#
_symmetry.space_group_name_H-M   'P 1'
#
loop_
_entity.id
_entity.type
_entity.pdbx_description
1 polymer ?
#
loop_
_entity_poly.entity_id
_entity_poly.type
_entity_poly.pdbx_seq_one_letter_code
_entity_poly.pdbx_strand_id
1 'polypeptide(L)'
;MTRRKRGTLTPQENLSMNNRSISRAPRFPVTRLALLISLNSLCLISPFIQADDDVPTSATAPASDNSAAMTLGTVSVIGQGETRQVQRVMQKDVKAYSAGTSPMKVLQRLPGVNFQSGDPLGREEGSQRISLRGFDMHHLGYTLDGVTLGNMSFGNFNGLSITRAIIAENIASSEVAPGIGSLGTASNSDLGGTIQFTSSNPDKEFGARLSQTLGSYDTSRTFMRVDTGEYNGLSAYVSGEKYDADAWKGHNNPQKSDAVNAKVNYNFGDNRVSFFHSTSSHDEANLPNMSKSIIQRLGYNWSYYTPDWTRAVNAANGIYSGGVTSANDATYNASSLRDDELDILNGNFSLTDDLVLDATAYHHHDSGRGNSYYPFVYTSGSTTVPSNSIRSTKYGIDRTGFQSSLTYYLGQHEIQGGFWIQSNKNDISRYLFDTTNATPQNHIVKTDGLPLAATVLDQSYNDLTRQFYLRDTYTLLDDRLKLEFGAKNTVTTSTAEGKGGGYASGSLQARDRFLPQVGATYKLDEDDEVFTSYSENMAAFPSGGYSPFFTTQSAVDAQNGFKDLKPETSKTVELGVRRSTKLYSASAAIYNTKFDNRLVAITNCTGIVICQNGVANVGSVTSRGLELSFGLTPNENWRWSNSMSYNHSTYDDDYASGGNTVHVKGKTVVDTPKLMYSSNLDWNWEHWNAGLQGSYISKRYYTYTNDSSVSGYWLANANLGYDFGKLGALKDTTLSLNMVNLFDKRYISTLNTDASAATDPAGNLQILQVGTPRSAFVTLGVKL
;
A
#
# COMPACT_ATOMS: atom_id res chain seq x y z
N MET A 1 65.85 4.28 -47.46
CA MET A 1 67.03 3.84 -46.68
C MET A 1 66.52 3.14 -45.40
N THR A 2 66.84 1.87 -45.35
CA THR A 2 67.13 0.96 -44.22
C THR A 2 66.00 0.75 -43.19
N ARG A 3 65.32 -0.36 -43.29
CA ARG A 3 65.56 -1.74 -42.80
C ARG A 3 65.11 -2.02 -41.37
N ARG A 4 64.04 -2.86 -41.25
CA ARG A 4 63.93 -4.19 -40.58
C ARG A 4 63.87 -4.15 -39.03
N LYS A 5 62.95 -4.84 -38.35
CA LYS A 5 62.77 -6.31 -38.37
C LYS A 5 61.44 -6.71 -37.70
N ARG A 6 60.93 -7.85 -38.10
CA ARG A 6 59.82 -8.66 -37.59
C ARG A 6 60.09 -9.21 -36.19
N GLY A 7 59.04 -9.45 -35.46
CA GLY A 7 58.98 -10.36 -34.32
C GLY A 7 57.55 -10.78 -34.05
N THR A 8 57.17 -11.94 -34.57
CA THR A 8 55.99 -12.74 -34.23
C THR A 8 56.10 -13.29 -32.84
N LEU A 9 55.01 -13.30 -32.05
CA LEU A 9 54.61 -14.40 -31.17
C LEU A 9 53.24 -14.09 -30.52
N THR A 10 52.22 -14.89 -30.88
CA THR A 10 51.01 -15.18 -30.05
C THR A 10 51.43 -16.02 -28.86
N PRO A 11 50.72 -15.98 -27.72
CA PRO A 11 49.55 -16.85 -27.60
C PRO A 11 48.36 -16.23 -26.90
N GLN A 12 47.19 -16.86 -27.17
CA GLN A 12 45.92 -16.76 -26.50
C GLN A 12 46.03 -16.85 -24.99
N GLU A 13 45.47 -15.92 -24.26
CA GLU A 13 44.96 -16.17 -22.91
C GLU A 13 43.44 -15.95 -22.90
N ASN A 14 42.74 -17.07 -22.70
CA ASN A 14 41.34 -17.17 -22.36
C ASN A 14 41.07 -16.45 -21.03
N LEU A 15 40.45 -15.28 -21.09
CA LEU A 15 39.79 -14.72 -19.93
C LEU A 15 38.39 -15.34 -19.83
N SER A 16 38.28 -16.40 -19.04
CA SER A 16 37.01 -16.95 -18.58
C SER A 16 36.29 -15.86 -17.81
N MET A 17 35.19 -15.35 -18.37
CA MET A 17 34.21 -14.61 -17.61
C MET A 17 33.58 -15.57 -16.58
N ASN A 18 33.95 -15.40 -15.34
CA ASN A 18 33.26 -15.99 -14.20
C ASN A 18 31.84 -15.42 -14.16
N ASN A 19 30.91 -16.15 -14.75
CA ASN A 19 29.50 -16.06 -14.42
C ASN A 19 29.34 -16.41 -12.92
N ARG A 20 29.36 -15.42 -12.07
CA ARG A 20 28.80 -15.58 -10.72
C ARG A 20 27.29 -15.74 -10.92
N SER A 21 26.85 -17.00 -10.98
CA SER A 21 25.48 -17.37 -10.74
C SER A 21 25.09 -16.76 -9.42
N ILE A 22 24.11 -15.84 -9.45
CA ILE A 22 23.36 -15.42 -8.25
C ILE A 22 22.73 -16.69 -7.73
N SER A 23 23.28 -17.22 -6.63
CA SER A 23 22.71 -18.36 -5.93
C SER A 23 21.33 -17.96 -5.45
N ARG A 24 20.31 -18.60 -6.00
CA ARG A 24 18.97 -18.58 -5.42
C ARG A 24 19.11 -18.96 -3.94
N ALA A 25 18.64 -18.10 -3.07
CA ALA A 25 18.39 -18.47 -1.67
C ALA A 25 17.59 -19.77 -1.66
N PRO A 26 17.86 -20.72 -0.79
CA PRO A 26 17.17 -22.00 -0.77
C PRO A 26 15.69 -21.72 -0.53
N ARG A 27 14.84 -21.98 -1.52
CA ARG A 27 13.40 -22.10 -1.33
C ARG A 27 13.19 -23.25 -0.35
N PHE A 28 12.89 -22.95 0.90
CA PHE A 28 12.39 -23.95 1.82
C PHE A 28 11.01 -24.38 1.32
N PRO A 29 10.81 -25.62 0.89
CA PRO A 29 9.50 -26.06 0.49
C PRO A 29 8.62 -26.13 1.74
N VAL A 30 7.63 -25.26 1.82
CA VAL A 30 6.61 -25.21 2.88
C VAL A 30 5.91 -26.57 3.04
N THR A 31 5.93 -27.42 2.01
CA THR A 31 5.46 -28.79 2.04
C THR A 31 6.19 -29.72 2.99
N ARG A 32 7.41 -29.41 3.42
CA ARG A 32 8.12 -30.25 4.42
C ARG A 32 7.88 -29.83 5.87
N LEU A 33 7.43 -28.59 6.12
CA LEU A 33 7.09 -28.16 7.47
C LEU A 33 5.71 -28.67 7.92
N ALA A 34 4.78 -28.83 6.99
CA ALA A 34 3.47 -29.42 7.28
C ALA A 34 3.52 -30.93 7.61
N LEU A 35 4.60 -31.64 7.24
CA LEU A 35 4.75 -33.08 7.50
C LEU A 35 5.53 -33.39 8.79
N LEU A 36 6.17 -32.40 9.43
CA LEU A 36 6.90 -32.61 10.68
C LEU A 36 6.08 -32.32 11.95
N ILE A 37 4.84 -31.84 11.80
CA ILE A 37 3.90 -31.60 12.91
C ILE A 37 2.91 -32.78 13.08
N SER A 38 2.92 -33.75 12.19
CA SER A 38 2.15 -34.97 12.38
C SER A 38 2.99 -36.01 13.09
N LEU A 39 2.62 -36.34 14.30
CA LEU A 39 3.10 -37.39 15.19
C LEU A 39 4.48 -37.22 15.84
N ASN A 40 4.48 -36.62 17.02
CA ASN A 40 4.92 -37.38 18.18
C ASN A 40 4.25 -36.83 19.45
N SER A 41 3.39 -37.66 19.92
CA SER A 41 2.56 -37.49 21.09
C SER A 41 3.34 -37.74 22.38
N LEU A 42 2.82 -37.14 23.40
CA LEU A 42 2.66 -37.64 24.74
C LEU A 42 3.84 -37.64 25.69
N CYS A 43 3.46 -37.09 26.76
CA CYS A 43 3.65 -37.54 28.15
C CYS A 43 4.61 -36.77 29.03
N LEU A 44 3.97 -36.25 30.04
CA LEU A 44 4.42 -36.16 31.44
C LEU A 44 5.19 -34.86 31.75
N ILE A 45 4.85 -34.00 32.72
CA ILE A 45 4.41 -34.25 34.10
C ILE A 45 4.00 -32.88 34.66
N SER A 46 2.86 -32.82 35.31
CA SER A 46 2.60 -31.78 36.33
C SER A 46 3.38 -32.13 37.60
N PRO A 47 3.75 -31.14 38.42
CA PRO A 47 2.99 -31.04 39.64
C PRO A 47 2.65 -29.61 40.05
N PHE A 48 1.52 -29.52 40.71
CA PHE A 48 1.02 -28.49 41.61
C PHE A 48 2.08 -27.92 42.55
N ILE A 49 2.02 -26.61 42.78
CA ILE A 49 2.17 -26.04 44.11
C ILE A 49 1.27 -24.77 44.18
N GLN A 50 0.40 -24.77 45.18
CA GLN A 50 -0.37 -23.65 45.70
C GLN A 50 0.50 -22.89 46.71
N ALA A 51 0.30 -21.56 46.80
CA ALA A 51 0.22 -20.77 48.03
C ALA A 51 0.33 -19.28 47.67
N ASP A 52 -0.66 -18.58 47.91
CA ASP A 52 -1.08 -17.66 49.00
C ASP A 52 -0.46 -16.26 48.96
N ASP A 53 -1.42 -15.34 48.86
CA ASP A 53 -1.56 -13.98 49.39
C ASP A 53 -0.35 -13.22 49.99
N ASP A 54 -0.09 -12.00 49.48
CA ASP A 54 -0.33 -10.75 50.21
C ASP A 54 0.12 -9.52 49.38
N VAL A 55 -0.76 -8.52 49.38
CA VAL A 55 -0.58 -7.18 48.81
C VAL A 55 0.28 -6.32 49.73
N PRO A 56 1.14 -5.38 49.22
CA PRO A 56 0.71 -4.01 49.31
C PRO A 56 0.92 -3.16 48.06
N THR A 57 -0.08 -2.36 47.80
CA THR A 57 -0.19 -1.21 46.91
C THR A 57 0.98 -0.22 47.06
N SER A 58 1.65 0.06 45.96
CA SER A 58 2.31 1.35 45.74
C SER A 58 2.00 1.83 44.30
N ALA A 59 1.62 3.10 44.24
CA ALA A 59 1.18 3.79 43.03
C ALA A 59 2.28 3.77 41.95
N THR A 60 1.98 3.09 40.87
CA THR A 60 2.74 3.16 39.61
C THR A 60 2.09 4.21 38.71
N ALA A 61 2.89 5.16 38.24
CA ALA A 61 2.54 6.04 37.13
C ALA A 61 2.12 5.20 35.90
N PRO A 62 1.13 5.62 35.13
CA PRO A 62 0.64 4.81 34.02
C PRO A 62 1.70 4.77 32.91
N ALA A 63 2.29 3.59 32.72
CA ALA A 63 2.82 3.24 31.41
C ALA A 63 1.72 3.51 30.40
N SER A 64 2.02 4.22 29.33
CA SER A 64 1.10 4.47 28.23
C SER A 64 0.78 3.15 27.53
N ASP A 65 0.01 2.33 28.22
CA ASP A 65 -0.71 1.23 27.64
C ASP A 65 -1.79 1.87 26.75
N ASN A 66 -1.56 1.95 25.45
CA ASN A 66 -2.57 2.28 24.45
C ASN A 66 -3.70 1.23 24.39
N SER A 67 -3.82 0.40 25.40
CA SER A 67 -4.98 -0.36 25.79
C SER A 67 -5.82 0.44 26.78
N ALA A 68 -6.24 1.66 26.42
CA ALA A 68 -7.43 2.23 27.08
C ALA A 68 -8.52 1.19 26.93
N ALA A 69 -9.06 0.74 28.06
CA ALA A 69 -10.12 -0.27 28.15
C ALA A 69 -11.20 0.10 27.11
N MET A 70 -11.20 -0.62 25.98
CA MET A 70 -12.16 -0.42 24.92
C MET A 70 -13.52 -0.79 25.47
N THR A 71 -14.32 0.19 25.81
CA THR A 71 -15.75 0.01 25.93
C THR A 71 -16.27 -0.53 24.60
N LEU A 72 -16.84 -1.72 24.63
CA LEU A 72 -17.59 -2.35 23.54
C LEU A 72 -18.54 -1.30 22.95
N GLY A 73 -18.25 -0.76 21.78
CA GLY A 73 -19.26 0.11 21.16
C GLY A 73 -18.88 0.94 19.97
N THR A 74 -17.65 1.38 19.77
CA THR A 74 -17.35 2.30 18.66
C THR A 74 -16.75 1.61 17.46
N VAL A 75 -17.32 1.83 16.28
CA VAL A 75 -16.93 1.21 14.99
C VAL A 75 -15.64 1.75 14.43
N SER A 76 -15.38 3.00 14.63
CA SER A 76 -14.11 3.67 14.41
C SER A 76 -13.79 4.48 15.63
N VAL A 77 -12.59 4.33 16.15
CA VAL A 77 -12.15 5.23 17.22
C VAL A 77 -11.92 6.58 16.56
N ILE A 78 -12.73 7.56 16.91
CA ILE A 78 -12.68 8.93 16.38
C ILE A 78 -11.57 9.74 17.06
N GLY A 79 -10.37 9.25 17.19
CA GLY A 79 -9.20 9.98 17.68
C GLY A 79 -9.46 10.96 18.82
N GLN A 80 -10.28 10.58 19.82
CA GLN A 80 -10.59 11.45 20.95
C GLN A 80 -9.31 11.83 21.70
N GLY A 81 -9.15 13.11 22.05
CA GLY A 81 -7.95 13.64 22.66
C GLY A 81 -6.79 13.93 21.68
N GLU A 82 -6.95 13.66 20.37
CA GLU A 82 -5.96 14.04 19.36
C GLU A 82 -6.17 15.47 18.90
N THR A 83 -5.07 16.19 18.64
CA THR A 83 -5.12 17.59 18.18
C THR A 83 -5.43 17.73 16.69
N ARG A 84 -5.57 16.62 15.96
CA ARG A 84 -5.86 16.50 14.53
C ARG A 84 -6.90 15.42 14.30
N GLN A 85 -7.38 15.29 13.06
CA GLN A 85 -8.24 14.19 12.69
C GLN A 85 -7.43 12.89 12.60
N VAL A 86 -7.83 11.92 13.40
CA VAL A 86 -7.29 10.56 13.39
C VAL A 86 -8.46 9.59 13.45
N GLN A 87 -8.38 8.51 12.68
CA GLN A 87 -9.40 7.47 12.66
C GLN A 87 -8.71 6.10 12.66
N ARG A 88 -9.25 5.18 13.44
CA ARG A 88 -8.69 3.84 13.60
C ARG A 88 -9.70 2.76 13.20
N VAL A 89 -9.20 1.75 12.51
CA VAL A 89 -9.90 0.49 12.23
C VAL A 89 -9.20 -0.59 13.02
N MET A 90 -9.97 -1.33 13.80
CA MET A 90 -9.45 -2.40 14.66
C MET A 90 -9.64 -3.77 14.01
N GLN A 91 -8.90 -4.78 14.47
CA GLN A 91 -9.00 -6.14 13.97
C GLN A 91 -10.45 -6.68 13.97
N LYS A 92 -11.28 -6.31 14.97
CA LYS A 92 -12.70 -6.70 15.01
C LYS A 92 -13.51 -6.20 13.81
N ASP A 93 -13.15 -5.04 13.24
CA ASP A 93 -13.82 -4.47 12.09
C ASP A 93 -13.43 -5.18 10.79
N VAL A 94 -12.23 -5.77 10.75
CA VAL A 94 -11.75 -6.59 9.63
C VAL A 94 -12.53 -7.91 9.53
N LYS A 95 -13.01 -8.46 10.65
CA LYS A 95 -13.80 -9.71 10.68
C LYS A 95 -15.14 -9.61 9.93
N ALA A 96 -15.66 -8.42 9.69
CA ALA A 96 -16.85 -8.21 8.85
C ALA A 96 -16.58 -8.42 7.34
N TYR A 97 -15.33 -8.54 6.94
CA TYR A 97 -14.92 -8.80 5.57
C TYR A 97 -14.52 -10.26 5.39
N SER A 98 -14.45 -10.71 4.13
CA SER A 98 -13.91 -12.04 3.83
C SER A 98 -12.48 -12.16 4.31
N ALA A 99 -12.12 -13.33 4.87
CA ALA A 99 -10.74 -13.60 5.27
C ALA A 99 -9.78 -13.38 4.08
N GLY A 100 -8.63 -12.75 4.34
CA GLY A 100 -7.65 -12.37 3.32
C GLY A 100 -7.99 -11.10 2.53
N THR A 101 -9.05 -10.35 2.89
CA THR A 101 -9.29 -9.02 2.32
C THR A 101 -8.13 -8.08 2.64
N SER A 102 -7.69 -7.30 1.65
CA SER A 102 -6.65 -6.30 1.83
C SER A 102 -7.00 -5.33 2.97
N PRO A 103 -6.06 -5.08 3.89
CA PRO A 103 -6.25 -4.09 4.96
C PRO A 103 -6.62 -2.71 4.45
N MET A 104 -6.10 -2.32 3.28
CA MET A 104 -6.43 -1.05 2.62
C MET A 104 -7.89 -0.95 2.21
N LYS A 105 -8.50 -2.06 1.76
CA LYS A 105 -9.90 -2.10 1.37
C LYS A 105 -10.83 -1.84 2.55
N VAL A 106 -10.45 -2.29 3.74
CA VAL A 106 -11.23 -2.06 4.97
C VAL A 106 -11.30 -0.57 5.33
N LEU A 107 -10.26 0.21 4.99
CA LEU A 107 -10.18 1.66 5.25
C LEU A 107 -11.23 2.46 4.47
N GLN A 108 -11.81 1.94 3.38
CA GLN A 108 -12.85 2.65 2.63
C GLN A 108 -14.12 2.97 3.43
N ARG A 109 -14.27 2.39 4.62
CA ARG A 109 -15.35 2.72 5.57
C ARG A 109 -15.15 4.06 6.27
N LEU A 110 -13.93 4.61 6.24
CA LEU A 110 -13.56 5.87 6.88
C LEU A 110 -13.88 7.06 5.95
N PRO A 111 -14.28 8.23 6.48
CA PRO A 111 -14.48 9.41 5.66
C PRO A 111 -13.16 9.86 5.01
N GLY A 112 -13.23 10.43 3.81
CA GLY A 112 -12.07 10.91 3.07
C GLY A 112 -11.25 9.83 2.36
N VAL A 113 -11.45 8.55 2.66
CA VAL A 113 -10.71 7.43 2.06
C VAL A 113 -11.41 6.93 0.80
N ASN A 114 -10.75 7.03 -0.34
CA ASN A 114 -11.19 6.46 -1.60
C ASN A 114 -10.29 5.28 -1.98
N PHE A 115 -10.73 4.06 -1.69
CA PHE A 115 -10.05 2.84 -2.10
C PHE A 115 -10.72 2.25 -3.34
N GLN A 116 -9.91 1.80 -4.29
CA GLN A 116 -10.33 1.23 -5.57
C GLN A 116 -9.57 -0.08 -5.81
N SER A 117 -10.25 -1.07 -6.37
CA SER A 117 -9.64 -2.34 -6.77
C SER A 117 -10.48 -2.99 -7.87
N GLY A 118 -9.82 -3.69 -8.78
CA GLY A 118 -10.45 -4.50 -9.82
C GLY A 118 -10.79 -5.92 -9.37
N ASP A 119 -10.28 -6.36 -8.22
CA ASP A 119 -10.51 -7.70 -7.65
C ASP A 119 -11.43 -7.68 -6.42
N PRO A 120 -12.08 -8.80 -6.06
CA PRO A 120 -13.09 -8.81 -5.00
C PRO A 120 -12.53 -8.62 -3.59
N LEU A 121 -11.29 -9.01 -3.33
CA LEU A 121 -10.65 -8.92 -2.01
C LEU A 121 -9.71 -7.71 -1.89
N GLY A 122 -9.45 -6.98 -2.97
CA GLY A 122 -8.52 -5.87 -2.98
C GLY A 122 -7.06 -6.30 -2.88
N ARG A 123 -6.69 -7.47 -3.41
CA ARG A 123 -5.33 -8.03 -3.31
C ARG A 123 -4.47 -7.78 -4.54
N GLU A 124 -5.07 -7.73 -5.74
CA GLU A 124 -4.35 -7.53 -7.01
C GLU A 124 -3.77 -6.11 -7.05
N GLU A 125 -2.45 -6.00 -6.89
CA GLU A 125 -1.76 -4.73 -6.69
C GLU A 125 -1.84 -3.80 -7.92
N GLY A 126 -1.88 -4.36 -9.12
CA GLY A 126 -2.02 -3.58 -10.36
C GLY A 126 -3.28 -2.72 -10.39
N SER A 127 -4.36 -3.18 -9.75
CA SER A 127 -5.65 -2.50 -9.67
C SER A 127 -5.86 -1.66 -8.41
N GLN A 128 -5.03 -1.82 -7.38
CA GLN A 128 -5.20 -1.08 -6.14
C GLN A 128 -4.85 0.40 -6.30
N ARG A 129 -5.73 1.25 -5.82
CA ARG A 129 -5.50 2.69 -5.65
C ARG A 129 -6.14 3.13 -4.35
N ILE A 130 -5.46 4.02 -3.64
CA ILE A 130 -6.01 4.71 -2.47
C ILE A 130 -5.72 6.19 -2.56
N SER A 131 -6.67 7.01 -2.18
CA SER A 131 -6.47 8.45 -2.08
C SER A 131 -7.15 9.00 -0.83
N LEU A 132 -6.56 10.06 -0.26
CA LEU A 132 -7.08 10.82 0.87
C LEU A 132 -7.25 12.28 0.47
N ARG A 133 -8.45 12.85 0.62
CA ARG A 133 -8.71 14.29 0.35
C ARG A 133 -8.22 14.77 -1.02
N GLY A 134 -8.14 13.88 -2.03
CA GLY A 134 -7.63 14.18 -3.38
C GLY A 134 -6.13 14.00 -3.57
N PHE A 135 -5.40 13.58 -2.55
CA PHE A 135 -4.03 13.10 -2.67
C PHE A 135 -4.03 11.63 -3.02
N ASP A 136 -3.37 11.27 -4.10
CA ASP A 136 -3.22 9.88 -4.52
C ASP A 136 -2.19 9.12 -3.68
N MET A 137 -2.08 7.82 -3.90
CA MET A 137 -1.24 6.93 -3.10
C MET A 137 0.26 7.28 -3.11
N HIS A 138 0.75 8.04 -4.10
CA HIS A 138 2.15 8.49 -4.15
C HIS A 138 2.47 9.58 -3.13
N HIS A 139 1.44 10.26 -2.63
CA HIS A 139 1.54 11.41 -1.72
C HIS A 139 1.15 11.07 -0.28
N LEU A 140 1.06 9.77 0.06
CA LEU A 140 0.71 9.28 1.39
C LEU A 140 1.88 8.56 2.04
N GLY A 141 2.03 8.75 3.35
CA GLY A 141 2.99 8.01 4.16
C GLY A 141 2.39 6.70 4.66
N TYR A 142 3.12 5.59 4.47
CA TYR A 142 2.67 4.26 4.92
C TYR A 142 3.70 3.66 5.85
N THR A 143 3.24 3.13 6.99
CA THR A 143 4.14 2.42 7.92
C THR A 143 3.53 1.12 8.45
N LEU A 144 4.39 0.17 8.79
CA LEU A 144 4.05 -1.01 9.60
C LEU A 144 4.96 -1.01 10.84
N ASP A 145 4.36 -1.01 12.04
CA ASP A 145 5.07 -0.89 13.32
C ASP A 145 6.09 0.28 13.34
N GLY A 146 5.69 1.42 12.74
CA GLY A 146 6.52 2.63 12.60
C GLY A 146 7.51 2.62 11.44
N VAL A 147 7.78 1.48 10.81
CA VAL A 147 8.71 1.34 9.69
C VAL A 147 8.04 1.72 8.37
N THR A 148 8.70 2.57 7.58
CA THR A 148 8.16 3.01 6.29
C THR A 148 8.06 1.87 5.28
N LEU A 149 6.93 1.77 4.61
CA LEU A 149 6.70 0.83 3.50
C LEU A 149 7.11 1.43 2.14
N GLY A 150 7.51 2.70 2.11
CA GLY A 150 7.86 3.41 0.89
C GLY A 150 6.64 3.71 0.01
N ASN A 151 6.85 3.88 -1.28
CA ASN A 151 5.78 4.13 -2.24
C ASN A 151 5.13 2.82 -2.67
N MET A 152 3.96 2.50 -2.12
CA MET A 152 3.26 1.23 -2.37
C MET A 152 2.61 1.14 -3.77
N SER A 153 2.71 2.16 -4.63
CA SER A 153 2.08 2.10 -5.95
C SER A 153 2.74 1.05 -6.83
N PHE A 154 1.93 0.28 -7.51
CA PHE A 154 2.34 -0.86 -8.33
C PHE A 154 3.46 -0.52 -9.35
N GLY A 155 3.30 0.55 -10.10
CA GLY A 155 4.23 0.89 -11.18
C GLY A 155 5.52 1.56 -10.73
N ASN A 156 5.65 1.94 -9.45
CA ASN A 156 6.84 2.62 -8.96
C ASN A 156 8.02 1.68 -8.74
N PHE A 157 7.78 0.41 -8.42
CA PHE A 157 8.81 -0.59 -8.14
C PHE A 157 9.79 -0.18 -7.03
N ASN A 158 9.34 0.61 -6.06
CA ASN A 158 10.16 1.12 -4.96
C ASN A 158 9.38 1.23 -3.65
N GLY A 159 8.59 0.22 -3.33
CA GLY A 159 7.83 0.14 -2.08
C GLY A 159 7.26 -1.23 -1.85
N LEU A 160 6.83 -1.46 -0.62
CA LEU A 160 6.25 -2.71 -0.15
C LEU A 160 4.75 -2.52 0.09
N SER A 161 3.91 -3.23 -0.66
CA SER A 161 2.47 -3.24 -0.40
C SER A 161 2.17 -3.89 0.94
N ILE A 162 1.18 -3.35 1.67
CA ILE A 162 0.77 -3.93 2.95
C ILE A 162 0.30 -5.39 2.82
N THR A 163 -0.22 -5.78 1.67
CA THR A 163 -0.66 -7.16 1.39
C THR A 163 0.50 -8.15 1.27
N ARG A 164 1.73 -7.65 1.02
CA ARG A 164 2.97 -8.43 1.02
C ARG A 164 3.74 -8.27 2.33
N ALA A 165 3.60 -7.13 3.01
CA ALA A 165 4.30 -6.85 4.25
C ALA A 165 3.83 -7.69 5.44
N ILE A 166 2.53 -8.02 5.49
CA ILE A 166 1.93 -8.74 6.62
C ILE A 166 0.63 -9.45 6.21
N ILE A 167 0.40 -10.64 6.75
CA ILE A 167 -0.86 -11.36 6.63
C ILE A 167 -1.96 -10.57 7.37
N ALA A 168 -3.11 -10.36 6.74
CA ALA A 168 -4.16 -9.47 7.23
C ALA A 168 -4.65 -9.80 8.66
N GLU A 169 -4.70 -11.07 9.03
CA GLU A 169 -5.09 -11.54 10.37
C GLU A 169 -4.09 -11.15 11.47
N ASN A 170 -2.88 -10.78 11.11
CA ASN A 170 -1.85 -10.33 12.04
C ASN A 170 -1.84 -8.79 12.24
N ILE A 171 -2.77 -8.07 11.64
CA ILE A 171 -2.93 -6.63 11.88
C ILE A 171 -3.84 -6.40 13.08
N ALA A 172 -3.35 -5.70 14.09
CA ALA A 172 -4.11 -5.30 15.26
C ALA A 172 -4.99 -4.08 14.97
N SER A 173 -4.40 -3.08 14.31
CA SER A 173 -5.09 -1.82 13.98
C SER A 173 -4.50 -1.16 12.73
N SER A 174 -5.31 -0.31 12.11
CA SER A 174 -4.88 0.59 11.05
C SER A 174 -5.36 2.00 11.41
N GLU A 175 -4.44 2.96 11.41
CA GLU A 175 -4.71 4.37 11.69
C GLU A 175 -4.59 5.18 10.42
N VAL A 176 -5.56 6.07 10.19
CA VAL A 176 -5.55 7.04 9.10
C VAL A 176 -5.59 8.45 9.68
N ALA A 177 -4.58 9.26 9.37
CA ALA A 177 -4.50 10.67 9.73
C ALA A 177 -4.43 11.52 8.44
N PRO A 178 -5.59 11.96 7.91
CA PRO A 178 -5.65 12.67 6.64
C PRO A 178 -5.06 14.08 6.74
N GLY A 179 -4.30 14.47 5.74
CA GLY A 179 -3.77 15.83 5.56
C GLY A 179 -2.57 16.17 6.44
N ILE A 180 -2.64 15.91 7.73
CA ILE A 180 -1.63 16.37 8.68
C ILE A 180 -0.62 15.28 9.02
N GLY A 181 -1.08 14.04 9.17
CA GLY A 181 -0.22 12.94 9.57
C GLY A 181 0.29 13.09 11.02
N SER A 182 1.28 12.29 11.40
CA SER A 182 2.01 12.42 12.67
C SER A 182 3.41 12.94 12.42
N LEU A 183 3.85 13.92 13.20
CA LEU A 183 5.14 14.60 13.03
C LEU A 183 6.34 13.63 13.03
N GLY A 184 6.31 12.61 13.89
CA GLY A 184 7.36 11.61 14.03
C GLY A 184 7.31 10.47 13.00
N THR A 185 6.32 10.45 12.08
CA THR A 185 6.21 9.36 11.10
C THR A 185 7.42 9.33 10.16
N ALA A 186 8.04 8.16 10.03
CA ALA A 186 9.11 7.93 9.07
C ALA A 186 8.53 7.82 7.66
N SER A 187 8.47 8.93 6.94
CA SER A 187 7.99 8.99 5.56
C SER A 187 8.70 10.08 4.78
N ASN A 188 9.02 9.79 3.53
CA ASN A 188 9.55 10.74 2.58
C ASN A 188 8.47 11.28 1.61
N SER A 189 7.19 10.93 1.83
CA SER A 189 6.05 11.44 1.07
C SER A 189 4.78 11.29 1.91
N ASP A 190 4.37 12.36 2.60
CA ASP A 190 3.19 12.39 3.48
C ASP A 190 2.32 13.65 3.27
N LEU A 191 2.33 14.18 2.05
CA LEU A 191 1.61 15.41 1.69
C LEU A 191 0.11 15.34 1.97
N GLY A 192 -0.51 14.17 1.75
CA GLY A 192 -1.92 13.91 1.96
C GLY A 192 -2.25 13.26 3.31
N GLY A 193 -1.24 13.07 4.16
CA GLY A 193 -1.39 12.40 5.46
C GLY A 193 -0.74 11.02 5.51
N THR A 194 -1.07 10.27 6.56
CA THR A 194 -0.44 8.98 6.86
C THR A 194 -1.46 7.86 7.07
N ILE A 195 -1.06 6.65 6.69
CA ILE A 195 -1.74 5.39 6.99
C ILE A 195 -0.74 4.49 7.72
N GLN A 196 -1.05 4.16 8.98
CA GLN A 196 -0.15 3.43 9.86
C GLN A 196 -0.81 2.10 10.25
N PHE A 197 -0.10 1.01 10.04
CA PHE A 197 -0.52 -0.33 10.41
C PHE A 197 0.28 -0.79 11.63
N THR A 198 -0.41 -1.47 12.55
CA THR A 198 0.23 -2.07 13.72
C THR A 198 0.01 -3.58 13.69
N SER A 199 1.07 -4.34 13.80
CA SER A 199 1.00 -5.80 13.89
C SER A 199 0.47 -6.25 15.25
N SER A 200 -0.26 -7.37 15.27
CA SER A 200 -0.76 -7.96 16.51
C SER A 200 0.39 -8.54 17.35
N ASN A 201 0.25 -8.44 18.67
CA ASN A 201 1.16 -9.13 19.58
C ASN A 201 0.84 -10.63 19.62
N PRO A 202 1.80 -11.48 20.08
CA PRO A 202 1.50 -12.85 20.46
C PRO A 202 0.43 -12.89 21.56
N ASP A 203 -0.46 -13.92 21.50
CA ASP A 203 -1.45 -14.15 22.55
C ASP A 203 -0.74 -14.55 23.87
N LYS A 204 -1.33 -14.14 25.00
CA LYS A 204 -0.79 -14.49 26.34
C LYS A 204 -0.96 -15.97 26.69
N GLU A 205 -1.91 -16.65 26.05
CA GLU A 205 -2.17 -18.08 26.22
C GLU A 205 -1.66 -18.85 25.01
N PHE A 206 -1.18 -20.09 25.26
CA PHE A 206 -0.89 -21.00 24.17
C PHE A 206 -2.15 -21.32 23.35
N GLY A 207 -2.03 -21.26 22.04
CA GLY A 207 -3.13 -21.58 21.15
C GLY A 207 -2.73 -21.68 19.68
N ALA A 208 -3.63 -22.25 18.89
CA ALA A 208 -3.49 -22.31 17.45
C ALA A 208 -4.79 -21.87 16.79
N ARG A 209 -4.67 -21.17 15.66
CA ARG A 209 -5.80 -20.76 14.81
C ARG A 209 -5.57 -21.29 13.40
N LEU A 210 -6.63 -21.84 12.82
CA LEU A 210 -6.65 -22.29 11.44
C LEU A 210 -7.89 -21.72 10.77
N SER A 211 -7.77 -21.22 9.55
CA SER A 211 -8.93 -20.91 8.72
C SER A 211 -8.74 -21.38 7.28
N GLN A 212 -9.84 -21.87 6.69
CA GLN A 212 -9.94 -22.25 5.30
C GLN A 212 -11.04 -21.45 4.63
N THR A 213 -10.70 -20.72 3.58
CA THR A 213 -11.65 -19.95 2.76
C THR A 213 -11.74 -20.57 1.37
N LEU A 214 -12.96 -20.77 0.90
CA LEU A 214 -13.28 -21.19 -0.45
C LEU A 214 -14.22 -20.16 -1.07
N GLY A 215 -14.12 -19.90 -2.38
CA GLY A 215 -14.98 -18.88 -2.96
C GLY A 215 -14.96 -18.79 -4.48
N SER A 216 -15.58 -17.75 -4.99
CA SER A 216 -15.62 -17.40 -6.41
C SER A 216 -14.23 -17.36 -7.01
N TYR A 217 -14.13 -17.72 -8.29
CA TYR A 217 -12.86 -17.72 -9.06
C TYR A 217 -11.85 -18.72 -8.50
N ASP A 218 -12.33 -19.92 -8.17
CA ASP A 218 -11.54 -21.02 -7.65
C ASP A 218 -10.68 -20.65 -6.43
N THR A 219 -11.13 -19.63 -5.67
CA THR A 219 -10.42 -19.17 -4.48
C THR A 219 -10.32 -20.27 -3.44
N SER A 220 -9.09 -20.57 -3.05
CA SER A 220 -8.72 -21.39 -1.91
C SER A 220 -7.66 -20.68 -1.09
N ARG A 221 -7.94 -20.42 0.19
CA ARG A 221 -7.01 -19.76 1.09
C ARG A 221 -6.95 -20.50 2.43
N THR A 222 -5.75 -20.86 2.81
CA THR A 222 -5.46 -21.44 4.13
C THR A 222 -4.62 -20.45 4.93
N PHE A 223 -5.03 -20.17 6.15
CA PHE A 223 -4.26 -19.41 7.15
C PHE A 223 -4.10 -20.26 8.40
N MET A 224 -2.89 -20.23 8.97
CA MET A 224 -2.58 -20.88 10.24
C MET A 224 -1.71 -19.94 11.09
N ARG A 225 -1.98 -19.89 12.40
CA ARG A 225 -1.14 -19.21 13.38
C ARG A 225 -1.06 -20.04 14.66
N VAL A 226 0.14 -20.09 15.23
CA VAL A 226 0.43 -20.71 16.53
C VAL A 226 1.07 -19.65 17.42
N ASP A 227 0.51 -19.45 18.61
CA ASP A 227 1.00 -18.59 19.67
C ASP A 227 1.56 -19.42 20.81
N THR A 228 2.73 -19.06 21.34
CA THR A 228 3.41 -19.80 22.44
C THR A 228 2.77 -19.60 23.80
N GLY A 229 1.94 -18.56 23.95
CA GLY A 229 1.64 -17.98 25.27
C GLY A 229 2.83 -17.17 25.78
N GLU A 230 2.64 -16.53 26.93
CA GLU A 230 3.67 -15.75 27.61
C GLU A 230 4.30 -16.56 28.76
N TYR A 231 5.63 -16.63 28.77
CA TYR A 231 6.41 -17.26 29.83
C TYR A 231 7.58 -16.36 30.23
N ASN A 232 7.62 -15.90 31.48
CA ASN A 232 8.63 -14.97 31.98
C ASN A 232 8.86 -13.75 31.08
N GLY A 233 7.78 -13.13 30.62
CA GLY A 233 7.82 -11.96 29.73
C GLY A 233 8.11 -12.28 28.25
N LEU A 234 8.46 -13.52 27.89
CA LEU A 234 8.68 -13.94 26.52
C LEU A 234 7.42 -14.52 25.92
N SER A 235 7.02 -14.01 24.75
CA SER A 235 5.92 -14.54 23.95
C SER A 235 6.27 -14.49 22.46
N ALA A 236 5.72 -15.43 21.68
CA ALA A 236 5.97 -15.46 20.25
C ALA A 236 4.77 -16.01 19.48
N TYR A 237 4.67 -15.66 18.19
CA TYR A 237 3.86 -16.39 17.24
C TYR A 237 4.58 -16.66 15.94
N VAL A 238 4.13 -17.69 15.24
CA VAL A 238 4.43 -17.95 13.82
C VAL A 238 3.10 -18.19 13.10
N SER A 239 2.97 -17.59 11.94
CA SER A 239 1.79 -17.74 11.08
C SER A 239 2.16 -17.93 9.63
N GLY A 240 1.30 -18.63 8.87
CA GLY A 240 1.46 -18.82 7.43
C GLY A 240 0.14 -18.63 6.70
N GLU A 241 0.24 -18.13 5.48
CA GLU A 241 -0.85 -18.02 4.52
C GLU A 241 -0.45 -18.71 3.22
N LYS A 242 -1.40 -19.45 2.65
CA LYS A 242 -1.36 -19.87 1.25
C LYS A 242 -2.65 -19.45 0.57
N TYR A 243 -2.53 -18.70 -0.51
CA TYR A 243 -3.63 -18.20 -1.32
C TYR A 243 -3.46 -18.69 -2.77
N ASP A 244 -4.51 -19.25 -3.34
CA ASP A 244 -4.60 -19.66 -4.74
C ASP A 244 -6.00 -19.31 -5.25
N ALA A 245 -6.07 -18.53 -6.33
CA ALA A 245 -7.32 -18.14 -6.97
C ALA A 245 -7.07 -17.86 -8.45
N ASP A 246 -8.13 -17.72 -9.22
CA ASP A 246 -8.09 -17.15 -10.55
C ASP A 246 -8.55 -15.68 -10.53
N ALA A 247 -7.97 -14.83 -11.38
CA ALA A 247 -8.56 -13.53 -11.64
C ALA A 247 -9.93 -13.71 -12.32
N TRP A 248 -10.90 -12.86 -11.95
CA TRP A 248 -12.26 -12.95 -12.48
C TRP A 248 -12.36 -12.66 -13.98
N LYS A 249 -11.34 -12.05 -14.58
CA LYS A 249 -11.21 -11.82 -16.02
C LYS A 249 -10.23 -12.80 -16.64
N GLY A 250 -10.64 -13.31 -17.82
CA GLY A 250 -9.85 -14.30 -18.55
C GLY A 250 -10.18 -15.71 -18.09
N HIS A 251 -9.33 -16.65 -18.46
CA HIS A 251 -9.46 -18.06 -18.14
C HIS A 251 -8.13 -18.56 -17.63
N ASN A 252 -8.12 -19.23 -16.47
CA ASN A 252 -6.91 -19.70 -15.79
C ASN A 252 -5.86 -18.59 -15.57
N ASN A 253 -6.26 -17.45 -15.05
CA ASN A 253 -5.39 -16.33 -14.71
C ASN A 253 -5.00 -16.40 -13.22
N PRO A 254 -3.87 -17.07 -12.87
CA PRO A 254 -3.56 -17.37 -11.49
C PRO A 254 -3.28 -16.12 -10.66
N GLN A 255 -3.77 -16.15 -9.43
CA GLN A 255 -3.50 -15.21 -8.35
C GLN A 255 -2.98 -16.02 -7.17
N LYS A 256 -1.66 -16.09 -6.98
CA LYS A 256 -1.06 -16.93 -5.94
C LYS A 256 -0.22 -16.12 -4.99
N SER A 257 -0.33 -16.42 -3.71
CA SER A 257 0.60 -15.90 -2.73
C SER A 257 0.84 -16.89 -1.59
N ASP A 258 2.08 -16.93 -1.15
CA ASP A 258 2.52 -17.64 0.04
C ASP A 258 3.17 -16.59 0.97
N ALA A 259 2.82 -16.58 2.27
CA ALA A 259 3.40 -15.65 3.22
C ALA A 259 3.64 -16.33 4.58
N VAL A 260 4.69 -15.91 5.27
CA VAL A 260 5.00 -16.31 6.64
C VAL A 260 5.29 -15.06 7.45
N ASN A 261 4.68 -14.95 8.64
CA ASN A 261 5.03 -13.94 9.63
C ASN A 261 5.42 -14.60 10.94
N ALA A 262 6.38 -14.01 11.63
CA ALA A 262 6.75 -14.36 13.00
C ALA A 262 6.94 -13.09 13.83
N LYS A 263 6.53 -13.11 15.09
CA LYS A 263 6.79 -12.03 16.04
C LYS A 263 7.20 -12.61 17.38
N VAL A 264 8.24 -12.04 17.96
CA VAL A 264 8.72 -12.35 19.31
C VAL A 264 8.68 -11.09 20.13
N ASN A 265 8.11 -11.15 21.32
CA ASN A 265 8.12 -10.06 22.30
C ASN A 265 8.82 -10.53 23.56
N TYR A 266 9.64 -9.67 24.12
CA TYR A 266 10.24 -9.86 25.45
C TYR A 266 10.01 -8.63 26.31
N ASN A 267 9.17 -8.78 27.35
CA ASN A 267 8.86 -7.76 28.33
C ASN A 267 9.70 -8.04 29.60
N PHE A 268 10.38 -7.03 30.12
CA PHE A 268 11.20 -7.12 31.33
C PHE A 268 11.18 -5.81 32.11
N GLY A 269 10.58 -5.82 33.31
CA GLY A 269 10.21 -4.60 34.02
C GLY A 269 9.30 -3.75 33.14
N ASP A 270 9.62 -2.47 33.01
CA ASP A 270 8.87 -1.50 32.18
C ASP A 270 9.42 -1.42 30.75
N ASN A 271 10.29 -2.36 30.37
CA ASN A 271 10.94 -2.37 29.06
C ASN A 271 10.39 -3.46 28.17
N ARG A 272 10.48 -3.22 26.87
CA ARG A 272 10.06 -4.17 25.84
C ARG A 272 11.00 -4.18 24.66
N VAL A 273 11.33 -5.38 24.18
CA VAL A 273 11.96 -5.61 22.88
C VAL A 273 11.05 -6.50 22.06
N SER A 274 10.84 -6.17 20.79
CA SER A 274 10.10 -7.01 19.87
C SER A 274 10.83 -7.15 18.55
N PHE A 275 10.74 -8.36 17.97
CA PHE A 275 11.26 -8.65 16.63
C PHE A 275 10.10 -9.18 15.78
N PHE A 276 9.90 -8.58 14.60
CA PHE A 276 8.94 -9.02 13.60
C PHE A 276 9.68 -9.40 12.33
N HIS A 277 9.34 -10.57 11.78
CA HIS A 277 9.84 -11.08 10.52
C HIS A 277 8.69 -11.43 9.59
N SER A 278 8.82 -11.08 8.32
CA SER A 278 7.86 -11.39 7.27
C SER A 278 8.57 -11.83 6.00
N THR A 279 8.11 -12.91 5.39
CA THR A 279 8.44 -13.25 4.01
C THR A 279 7.17 -13.45 3.21
N SER A 280 7.19 -13.06 1.94
CA SER A 280 6.07 -13.30 1.03
C SER A 280 6.56 -13.56 -0.39
N SER A 281 5.80 -14.39 -1.14
CA SER A 281 5.98 -14.64 -2.56
C SER A 281 4.65 -14.49 -3.27
N HIS A 282 4.62 -13.68 -4.31
CA HIS A 282 3.41 -13.39 -5.10
C HIS A 282 3.65 -13.67 -6.58
N ASP A 283 2.78 -14.52 -7.16
CA ASP A 283 2.72 -14.77 -8.59
C ASP A 283 1.31 -14.40 -9.08
N GLU A 284 1.17 -13.23 -9.70
CA GLU A 284 -0.13 -12.66 -10.08
C GLU A 284 -0.22 -12.41 -11.59
N ALA A 285 -1.32 -12.85 -12.21
CA ALA A 285 -1.76 -12.39 -13.50
C ALA A 285 -2.46 -11.02 -13.34
N ASN A 286 -2.03 -10.01 -14.06
CA ASN A 286 -2.59 -8.67 -13.93
C ASN A 286 -3.94 -8.55 -14.64
N LEU A 287 -4.84 -7.73 -14.11
CA LEU A 287 -6.06 -7.35 -14.80
C LEU A 287 -5.76 -6.41 -15.98
N PRO A 288 -6.47 -6.57 -17.14
CA PRO A 288 -6.22 -5.74 -18.31
C PRO A 288 -6.66 -4.29 -18.07
N ASN A 289 -5.81 -3.36 -18.49
CA ASN A 289 -6.19 -1.97 -18.64
C ASN A 289 -7.11 -1.82 -19.85
N MET A 290 -8.20 -1.08 -19.67
CA MET A 290 -9.22 -0.85 -20.67
C MET A 290 -9.38 0.63 -20.97
N SER A 291 -10.01 0.94 -22.09
CA SER A 291 -10.52 2.27 -22.43
C SER A 291 -12.04 2.23 -22.50
N LYS A 292 -12.68 3.40 -22.51
CA LYS A 292 -14.15 3.46 -22.76
C LYS A 292 -14.50 2.85 -24.12
N SER A 293 -13.69 3.12 -25.13
CA SER A 293 -13.85 2.57 -26.47
C SER A 293 -13.76 1.03 -26.47
N ILE A 294 -12.80 0.44 -25.75
CA ILE A 294 -12.69 -1.01 -25.58
C ILE A 294 -13.93 -1.56 -24.86
N ILE A 295 -14.35 -0.95 -23.75
CA ILE A 295 -15.54 -1.41 -23.00
C ILE A 295 -16.80 -1.39 -23.85
N GLN A 296 -16.97 -0.35 -24.67
CA GLN A 296 -18.10 -0.22 -25.59
C GLN A 296 -18.07 -1.28 -26.71
N ARG A 297 -16.92 -1.52 -27.29
CA ARG A 297 -16.74 -2.32 -28.50
C ARG A 297 -16.57 -3.81 -28.21
N LEU A 298 -15.79 -4.14 -27.18
CA LEU A 298 -15.42 -5.51 -26.82
C LEU A 298 -16.15 -6.02 -25.57
N GLY A 299 -16.80 -5.13 -24.84
CA GLY A 299 -17.60 -5.45 -23.67
C GLY A 299 -16.86 -5.37 -22.35
N TYR A 300 -17.64 -5.39 -21.26
CA TYR A 300 -17.15 -5.27 -19.89
C TYR A 300 -16.21 -6.39 -19.46
N ASN A 301 -16.43 -7.62 -19.93
CA ASN A 301 -15.67 -8.81 -19.59
C ASN A 301 -14.47 -9.08 -20.48
N TRP A 302 -14.16 -8.15 -21.43
CA TRP A 302 -13.02 -8.30 -22.29
C TRP A 302 -11.73 -8.52 -21.47
N SER A 303 -10.88 -9.46 -21.94
CA SER A 303 -9.66 -9.85 -21.28
C SER A 303 -8.55 -10.13 -22.27
N TYR A 304 -7.40 -10.53 -21.76
CA TYR A 304 -6.26 -10.99 -22.53
C TYR A 304 -6.60 -12.17 -23.44
N TYR A 305 -5.77 -12.39 -24.46
CA TYR A 305 -5.96 -13.46 -25.45
C TYR A 305 -5.46 -14.82 -24.99
N THR A 306 -4.71 -14.90 -23.90
CA THR A 306 -4.22 -16.20 -23.39
C THR A 306 -5.39 -17.19 -23.24
N PRO A 307 -5.26 -18.46 -23.74
CA PRO A 307 -4.06 -19.07 -24.32
C PRO A 307 -3.93 -18.95 -25.87
N ASP A 308 -4.73 -18.11 -26.52
CA ASP A 308 -4.76 -18.00 -27.98
C ASP A 308 -3.60 -17.14 -28.53
N TRP A 309 -2.41 -17.75 -28.60
CA TRP A 309 -1.20 -17.10 -29.11
C TRP A 309 -1.33 -16.72 -30.60
N THR A 310 -1.95 -17.59 -31.41
CA THR A 310 -2.13 -17.34 -32.85
C THR A 310 -2.92 -16.07 -33.09
N ARG A 311 -3.98 -15.83 -32.28
CA ARG A 311 -4.80 -14.61 -32.37
C ARG A 311 -4.01 -13.37 -32.01
N ALA A 312 -3.16 -13.45 -30.96
CA ALA A 312 -2.29 -12.35 -30.53
C ALA A 312 -1.28 -11.99 -31.64
N VAL A 313 -0.63 -12.98 -32.22
CA VAL A 313 0.33 -12.79 -33.34
C VAL A 313 -0.36 -12.19 -34.56
N ASN A 314 -1.54 -12.69 -34.93
CA ASN A 314 -2.31 -12.14 -36.04
C ASN A 314 -2.64 -10.67 -35.83
N ALA A 315 -3.09 -10.30 -34.61
CA ALA A 315 -3.43 -8.92 -34.28
C ALA A 315 -2.19 -8.00 -34.30
N ALA A 316 -1.03 -8.45 -33.83
CA ALA A 316 0.21 -7.70 -33.94
C ALA A 316 0.66 -7.47 -35.40
N ASN A 317 0.28 -8.35 -36.29
CA ASN A 317 0.50 -8.24 -37.77
C ASN A 317 -0.64 -7.49 -38.47
N GLY A 318 -1.57 -6.85 -37.75
CA GLY A 318 -2.67 -6.08 -38.31
C GLY A 318 -3.88 -6.92 -38.78
N ILE A 319 -3.90 -8.22 -38.47
CA ILE A 319 -5.04 -9.12 -38.77
C ILE A 319 -5.93 -9.21 -37.55
N TYR A 320 -7.05 -8.47 -37.53
CA TYR A 320 -7.94 -8.34 -36.41
C TYR A 320 -9.18 -9.23 -36.54
N SER A 321 -9.74 -9.64 -35.41
CA SER A 321 -10.96 -10.44 -35.29
C SER A 321 -11.77 -10.11 -34.05
N GLY A 322 -13.07 -10.43 -34.05
CA GLY A 322 -13.92 -10.31 -32.86
C GLY A 322 -14.11 -8.88 -32.34
N GLY A 323 -14.16 -7.88 -33.24
CA GLY A 323 -14.34 -6.48 -32.87
C GLY A 323 -13.07 -5.75 -32.45
N VAL A 324 -11.92 -6.41 -32.43
CA VAL A 324 -10.59 -5.80 -32.22
C VAL A 324 -10.23 -4.96 -33.45
N THR A 325 -9.67 -3.77 -33.24
CA THR A 325 -9.33 -2.81 -34.30
C THR A 325 -7.88 -2.32 -34.23
N SER A 326 -7.15 -2.68 -33.21
CA SER A 326 -5.75 -2.31 -33.06
C SER A 326 -4.97 -3.34 -32.23
N ALA A 327 -3.65 -3.33 -32.39
CA ALA A 327 -2.75 -4.14 -31.57
C ALA A 327 -2.82 -3.77 -30.07
N ASN A 328 -3.22 -2.54 -29.73
CA ASN A 328 -3.46 -2.12 -28.34
C ASN A 328 -4.62 -2.87 -27.68
N ASP A 329 -5.61 -3.30 -28.47
CA ASP A 329 -6.73 -4.11 -27.96
C ASP A 329 -6.34 -5.57 -27.74
N ALA A 330 -5.22 -6.01 -28.32
CA ALA A 330 -4.84 -7.40 -28.53
C ALA A 330 -3.72 -7.85 -27.61
N THR A 331 -3.81 -7.56 -26.33
CA THR A 331 -2.82 -7.96 -25.33
C THR A 331 -2.94 -9.45 -25.04
N TYR A 332 -1.82 -10.20 -25.10
CA TYR A 332 -1.82 -11.62 -24.82
C TYR A 332 -1.96 -11.91 -23.34
N ASN A 333 -1.08 -11.33 -22.49
CA ASN A 333 -1.09 -11.46 -21.03
C ASN A 333 -0.24 -10.38 -20.36
N ALA A 334 -0.34 -10.29 -19.03
CA ALA A 334 0.59 -9.58 -18.17
C ALA A 334 0.62 -10.25 -16.79
N SER A 335 1.77 -10.17 -16.09
CA SER A 335 1.95 -10.76 -14.78
C SER A 335 2.94 -9.99 -13.91
N SER A 336 2.84 -10.20 -12.61
CA SER A 336 3.73 -9.66 -11.58
C SER A 336 4.19 -10.77 -10.66
N LEU A 337 5.50 -10.89 -10.50
CA LEU A 337 6.13 -11.87 -9.61
C LEU A 337 6.97 -11.10 -8.60
N ARG A 338 6.82 -11.37 -7.31
CA ARG A 338 7.47 -10.62 -6.23
C ARG A 338 7.79 -11.52 -5.06
N ASP A 339 9.00 -11.36 -4.55
CA ASP A 339 9.49 -12.01 -3.35
C ASP A 339 9.99 -10.91 -2.40
N ASP A 340 9.45 -10.85 -1.17
CA ASP A 340 9.78 -9.85 -0.16
C ASP A 340 10.25 -10.50 1.14
N GLU A 341 11.14 -9.79 1.84
CA GLU A 341 11.57 -10.09 3.19
C GLU A 341 11.66 -8.79 4.00
N LEU A 342 10.98 -8.73 5.15
CA LEU A 342 10.97 -7.56 6.03
C LEU A 342 11.29 -7.98 7.47
N ASP A 343 12.32 -7.37 8.04
CA ASP A 343 12.73 -7.51 9.42
C ASP A 343 12.59 -6.20 10.18
N ILE A 344 11.95 -6.24 11.37
CA ILE A 344 11.77 -5.08 12.23
C ILE A 344 12.18 -5.46 13.66
N LEU A 345 13.13 -4.71 14.22
CA LEU A 345 13.51 -4.79 15.62
C LEU A 345 13.11 -3.50 16.33
N ASN A 346 12.18 -3.59 17.28
CA ASN A 346 11.72 -2.47 18.09
C ASN A 346 12.16 -2.64 19.53
N GLY A 347 12.57 -1.55 20.17
CA GLY A 347 12.83 -1.46 21.61
C GLY A 347 12.11 -0.24 22.20
N ASN A 348 11.48 -0.44 23.35
CA ASN A 348 10.91 0.62 24.18
C ASN A 348 11.49 0.47 25.58
N PHE A 349 12.16 1.51 26.08
CA PHE A 349 12.93 1.49 27.31
C PHE A 349 12.57 2.68 28.20
N SER A 350 12.06 2.41 29.38
CA SER A 350 11.92 3.40 30.46
C SER A 350 13.25 3.63 31.12
N LEU A 351 13.99 4.66 30.68
CA LEU A 351 15.32 4.98 31.21
C LEU A 351 15.23 5.54 32.62
N THR A 352 14.20 6.30 32.91
CA THR A 352 13.77 6.75 34.24
C THR A 352 12.25 6.81 34.26
N ASP A 353 11.65 7.15 35.40
CA ASP A 353 10.19 7.30 35.53
C ASP A 353 9.61 8.34 34.54
N ASP A 354 10.42 9.35 34.15
CA ASP A 354 10.00 10.46 33.31
C ASP A 354 10.62 10.41 31.88
N LEU A 355 11.49 9.43 31.58
CA LEU A 355 12.26 9.41 30.34
C LEU A 355 12.15 8.06 29.63
N VAL A 356 11.53 8.06 28.43
CA VAL A 356 11.31 6.88 27.62
C VAL A 356 12.10 6.99 26.30
N LEU A 357 12.79 5.93 25.94
CA LEU A 357 13.52 5.76 24.67
C LEU A 357 12.80 4.73 23.80
N ASP A 358 12.42 5.13 22.59
CA ASP A 358 12.02 4.23 21.53
C ASP A 358 13.13 4.12 20.49
N ALA A 359 13.39 2.92 20.00
CA ALA A 359 14.36 2.66 18.94
C ALA A 359 13.87 1.57 18.02
N THR A 360 14.00 1.78 16.71
CA THR A 360 13.60 0.81 15.68
C THR A 360 14.68 0.68 14.63
N ALA A 361 15.13 -0.54 14.37
CA ALA A 361 16.00 -0.89 13.24
C ALA A 361 15.24 -1.82 12.30
N TYR A 362 15.46 -1.67 11.00
CA TYR A 362 14.77 -2.51 10.02
C TYR A 362 15.58 -2.75 8.76
N HIS A 363 15.26 -3.85 8.11
CA HIS A 363 15.76 -4.22 6.80
C HIS A 363 14.61 -4.74 5.94
N HIS A 364 14.55 -4.32 4.66
CA HIS A 364 13.62 -4.80 3.67
C HIS A 364 14.36 -5.15 2.39
N HIS A 365 14.18 -6.37 1.93
CA HIS A 365 14.67 -6.85 0.66
C HIS A 365 13.50 -7.26 -0.22
N ASP A 366 13.51 -6.82 -1.50
CA ASP A 366 12.52 -7.19 -2.51
C ASP A 366 13.23 -7.58 -3.80
N SER A 367 12.71 -8.60 -4.46
CA SER A 367 13.06 -8.91 -5.84
C SER A 367 11.80 -9.16 -6.65
N GLY A 368 11.61 -8.37 -7.70
CA GLY A 368 10.40 -8.40 -8.46
C GLY A 368 10.59 -8.43 -9.98
N ARG A 369 9.53 -8.85 -10.64
CA ARG A 369 9.45 -8.87 -12.09
C ARG A 369 8.02 -8.61 -12.57
N GLY A 370 7.83 -7.58 -13.40
CA GLY A 370 6.60 -7.35 -14.14
C GLY A 370 6.78 -7.77 -15.60
N ASN A 371 5.97 -8.70 -16.10
CA ASN A 371 6.04 -9.16 -17.49
C ASN A 371 4.77 -8.76 -18.23
N SER A 372 4.91 -8.39 -19.51
CA SER A 372 3.78 -8.11 -20.37
C SER A 372 4.11 -8.41 -21.82
N TYR A 373 3.09 -8.87 -22.56
CA TYR A 373 3.19 -8.98 -24.00
C TYR A 373 3.32 -7.61 -24.67
N TYR A 374 4.22 -7.52 -25.67
CA TYR A 374 4.49 -6.32 -26.43
C TYR A 374 4.30 -6.58 -27.94
N PRO A 375 3.17 -6.15 -28.52
CA PRO A 375 2.80 -6.50 -29.90
C PRO A 375 3.45 -5.62 -30.96
N PHE A 376 4.26 -4.62 -30.60
CA PHE A 376 4.81 -3.64 -31.52
C PHE A 376 6.26 -3.94 -31.89
N VAL A 377 6.68 -3.44 -33.05
CA VAL A 377 8.10 -3.35 -33.37
C VAL A 377 8.74 -2.28 -32.47
N TYR A 378 9.87 -2.61 -31.85
CA TYR A 378 10.65 -1.65 -31.07
C TYR A 378 11.96 -1.36 -31.82
N THR A 379 12.26 -0.06 -32.00
CA THR A 379 13.51 0.38 -32.65
C THR A 379 14.21 1.41 -31.74
N SER A 380 15.48 1.16 -31.46
CA SER A 380 16.36 2.10 -30.75
C SER A 380 17.76 2.05 -31.32
N GLY A 381 18.19 3.15 -31.92
CA GLY A 381 19.43 3.18 -32.69
C GLY A 381 19.41 2.16 -33.84
N SER A 382 20.40 1.26 -33.90
CA SER A 382 20.48 0.18 -34.85
C SER A 382 19.73 -1.10 -34.46
N THR A 383 19.19 -1.15 -33.24
CA THR A 383 18.49 -2.33 -32.71
C THR A 383 17.03 -2.27 -33.12
N THR A 384 16.55 -3.30 -33.81
CA THR A 384 15.11 -3.49 -34.10
C THR A 384 14.67 -4.82 -33.52
N VAL A 385 13.67 -4.78 -32.64
CA VAL A 385 13.01 -5.97 -32.07
C VAL A 385 11.70 -6.16 -32.81
N PRO A 386 11.41 -7.36 -33.31
CA PRO A 386 10.17 -7.63 -34.04
C PRO A 386 8.95 -7.50 -33.10
N SER A 387 7.78 -7.36 -33.68
CA SER A 387 6.51 -7.50 -32.96
C SER A 387 6.42 -8.88 -32.28
N ASN A 388 5.54 -9.00 -31.29
CA ASN A 388 5.36 -10.23 -30.51
C ASN A 388 6.51 -10.55 -29.54
N SER A 389 7.11 -9.56 -28.95
CA SER A 389 8.11 -9.73 -27.89
C SER A 389 7.46 -9.73 -26.50
N ILE A 390 8.21 -10.18 -25.50
CA ILE A 390 7.82 -10.05 -24.08
C ILE A 390 8.64 -8.93 -23.46
N ARG A 391 7.95 -7.93 -22.93
CA ARG A 391 8.53 -6.88 -22.08
C ARG A 391 8.62 -7.39 -20.67
N SER A 392 9.81 -7.41 -20.09
CA SER A 392 10.06 -7.77 -18.70
C SER A 392 10.74 -6.62 -17.98
N THR A 393 10.13 -6.13 -16.87
CA THR A 393 10.74 -5.16 -15.96
C THR A 393 11.16 -5.91 -14.71
N LYS A 394 12.48 -6.01 -14.48
CA LYS A 394 13.06 -6.53 -13.23
C LYS A 394 13.37 -5.38 -12.30
N TYR A 395 13.19 -5.60 -11.03
CA TYR A 395 13.61 -4.65 -10.01
C TYR A 395 14.07 -5.36 -8.75
N GLY A 396 14.85 -4.67 -7.93
CA GLY A 396 15.27 -5.12 -6.61
C GLY A 396 15.33 -3.94 -5.67
N ILE A 397 14.94 -4.16 -4.41
CA ILE A 397 15.01 -3.17 -3.34
C ILE A 397 15.89 -3.73 -2.24
N ASP A 398 16.78 -2.89 -1.72
CA ASP A 398 17.52 -3.13 -0.49
C ASP A 398 17.44 -1.87 0.37
N ARG A 399 16.58 -1.93 1.41
CA ARG A 399 16.25 -0.81 2.27
C ARG A 399 16.64 -1.12 3.70
N THR A 400 17.50 -0.28 4.27
CA THR A 400 17.91 -0.38 5.66
C THR A 400 17.69 0.96 6.33
N GLY A 401 17.12 0.94 7.53
CA GLY A 401 16.89 2.18 8.28
C GLY A 401 16.94 1.99 9.78
N PHE A 402 17.10 3.12 10.44
CA PHE A 402 17.07 3.26 11.89
C PHE A 402 16.33 4.53 12.28
N GLN A 403 15.48 4.43 13.28
CA GLN A 403 14.79 5.57 13.88
C GLN A 403 14.82 5.45 15.39
N SER A 404 14.85 6.60 16.07
CA SER A 404 14.78 6.64 17.52
C SER A 404 14.12 7.93 17.99
N SER A 405 13.41 7.86 19.10
CA SER A 405 12.87 9.01 19.78
C SER A 405 13.05 8.93 21.29
N LEU A 406 13.23 10.08 21.92
CA LEU A 406 13.31 10.24 23.33
C LEU A 406 12.14 11.10 23.78
N THR A 407 11.31 10.56 24.67
CA THR A 407 10.16 11.26 25.26
C THR A 407 10.45 11.58 26.70
N TYR A 408 10.34 12.86 27.08
CA TYR A 408 10.53 13.36 28.43
C TYR A 408 9.26 13.98 28.99
N TYR A 409 8.77 13.45 30.10
CA TYR A 409 7.60 13.93 30.80
C TYR A 409 8.03 14.94 31.86
N LEU A 410 7.64 16.20 31.70
CA LEU A 410 8.00 17.30 32.60
C LEU A 410 6.74 18.04 33.08
N GLY A 411 6.17 17.59 34.17
CA GLY A 411 4.91 18.15 34.70
C GLY A 411 3.76 17.97 33.68
N GLN A 412 3.33 19.06 33.07
CA GLN A 412 2.24 19.08 32.08
C GLN A 412 2.76 18.98 30.63
N HIS A 413 4.06 18.84 30.42
CA HIS A 413 4.72 18.72 29.11
C HIS A 413 5.09 17.28 28.81
N GLU A 414 4.83 16.85 27.58
CA GLU A 414 5.40 15.66 26.94
C GLU A 414 6.29 16.14 25.81
N ILE A 415 7.59 16.19 26.04
CA ILE A 415 8.57 16.66 25.05
C ILE A 415 9.17 15.44 24.36
N GLN A 416 9.01 15.34 23.04
CA GLN A 416 9.55 14.25 22.23
C GLN A 416 10.49 14.79 21.17
N GLY A 417 11.73 14.31 21.16
CA GLY A 417 12.69 14.54 20.09
C GLY A 417 13.08 13.23 19.43
N GLY A 418 13.18 13.22 18.11
CA GLY A 418 13.53 11.99 17.41
C GLY A 418 14.21 12.22 16.07
N PHE A 419 14.74 11.14 15.52
CA PHE A 419 15.35 11.13 14.21
C PHE A 419 15.07 9.82 13.47
N TRP A 420 15.17 9.90 12.15
CA TRP A 420 15.09 8.78 11.22
C TRP A 420 16.16 8.92 10.15
N ILE A 421 16.85 7.82 9.85
CA ILE A 421 17.79 7.70 8.74
C ILE A 421 17.49 6.42 7.97
N GLN A 422 17.49 6.51 6.62
CA GLN A 422 17.26 5.38 5.73
C GLN A 422 18.16 5.48 4.51
N SER A 423 18.75 4.35 4.13
CA SER A 423 19.32 4.11 2.81
C SER A 423 18.41 3.13 2.06
N ASN A 424 18.01 3.49 0.86
CA ASN A 424 17.17 2.67 -0.01
C ASN A 424 17.81 2.56 -1.39
N LYS A 425 18.31 1.38 -1.71
CA LYS A 425 18.83 1.05 -3.04
C LYS A 425 17.73 0.37 -3.85
N ASN A 426 17.57 0.82 -5.08
CA ASN A 426 16.62 0.26 -6.02
C ASN A 426 17.27 0.09 -7.38
N ASP A 427 17.34 -1.15 -7.86
CA ASP A 427 17.81 -1.48 -9.20
C ASP A 427 16.61 -1.79 -10.08
N ILE A 428 16.55 -1.21 -11.28
CA ILE A 428 15.48 -1.47 -12.24
C ILE A 428 16.04 -1.65 -13.64
N SER A 429 15.60 -2.73 -14.30
CA SER A 429 15.98 -3.03 -15.67
C SER A 429 14.76 -3.47 -16.47
N ARG A 430 14.63 -2.98 -17.69
CA ARG A 430 13.55 -3.36 -18.61
C ARG A 430 14.13 -3.95 -19.90
N TYR A 431 13.65 -5.13 -20.22
CA TYR A 431 14.11 -5.94 -21.35
C TYR A 431 12.99 -6.26 -22.30
N LEU A 432 13.34 -6.46 -23.57
CA LEU A 432 12.51 -7.13 -24.57
C LEU A 432 13.13 -8.48 -24.91
N PHE A 433 12.33 -9.53 -24.87
CA PHE A 433 12.71 -10.89 -25.22
C PHE A 433 12.00 -11.29 -26.52
N ASP A 434 12.75 -11.84 -27.44
CA ASP A 434 12.24 -12.31 -28.72
C ASP A 434 11.46 -13.62 -28.56
N THR A 435 10.26 -13.67 -29.15
CA THR A 435 9.40 -14.85 -29.15
C THR A 435 9.21 -15.46 -30.56
N THR A 436 10.01 -15.06 -31.53
CA THR A 436 9.87 -15.52 -32.95
C THR A 436 9.85 -17.04 -33.06
N ASN A 437 10.65 -17.74 -32.26
CA ASN A 437 10.78 -19.20 -32.26
C ASN A 437 10.19 -19.87 -31.02
N ALA A 438 9.37 -19.17 -30.24
CA ALA A 438 8.81 -19.67 -28.98
C ALA A 438 7.37 -19.21 -28.80
N THR A 439 6.51 -20.09 -28.33
CA THR A 439 5.18 -19.73 -27.89
C THR A 439 5.25 -19.53 -26.38
N PRO A 440 4.98 -18.31 -25.84
CA PRO A 440 4.90 -18.11 -24.41
C PRO A 440 3.80 -19.01 -23.84
N GLN A 441 4.20 -19.90 -22.93
CA GLN A 441 3.26 -20.80 -22.26
C GLN A 441 2.84 -20.18 -20.96
N ASN A 442 1.54 -20.21 -20.69
CA ASN A 442 0.89 -19.79 -19.45
C ASN A 442 0.68 -18.26 -19.25
N HIS A 443 -0.26 -17.97 -18.37
CA HIS A 443 -0.65 -16.64 -17.92
C HIS A 443 0.46 -15.93 -17.15
N ILE A 444 1.29 -16.67 -16.42
CA ILE A 444 2.52 -16.15 -15.82
C ILE A 444 3.64 -16.34 -16.80
N VAL A 445 3.99 -15.25 -17.47
CA VAL A 445 5.06 -15.25 -18.47
C VAL A 445 6.40 -15.47 -17.78
N LYS A 446 7.03 -16.61 -18.06
CA LYS A 446 8.44 -16.83 -17.74
C LYS A 446 9.26 -16.46 -18.96
N THR A 447 10.28 -15.62 -18.77
CA THR A 447 11.22 -15.23 -19.82
C THR A 447 12.44 -16.14 -19.88
N ASP A 448 12.48 -17.18 -19.06
CA ASP A 448 13.60 -18.13 -19.00
C ASP A 448 13.71 -18.90 -20.33
N GLY A 449 14.88 -18.84 -20.95
CA GLY A 449 15.14 -19.47 -22.25
C GLY A 449 14.74 -18.67 -23.49
N LEU A 450 14.13 -17.48 -23.32
CA LEU A 450 13.88 -16.57 -24.44
C LEU A 450 15.14 -15.74 -24.75
N PRO A 451 15.48 -15.50 -26.01
CA PRO A 451 16.60 -14.64 -26.39
C PRO A 451 16.33 -13.19 -25.95
N LEU A 452 17.33 -12.56 -25.30
CA LEU A 452 17.31 -11.14 -25.04
C LEU A 452 17.48 -10.37 -26.36
N ALA A 453 16.48 -9.57 -26.71
CA ALA A 453 16.48 -8.79 -27.95
C ALA A 453 16.94 -7.34 -27.75
N ALA A 454 16.52 -6.71 -26.62
CA ALA A 454 16.94 -5.35 -26.31
C ALA A 454 16.89 -5.06 -24.81
N THR A 455 17.77 -4.17 -24.35
CA THR A 455 17.69 -3.49 -23.06
C THR A 455 17.06 -2.12 -23.28
N VAL A 456 15.86 -1.92 -22.70
CA VAL A 456 15.09 -0.67 -22.84
C VAL A 456 15.42 0.32 -21.74
N LEU A 457 15.69 -0.20 -20.54
CA LEU A 457 16.05 0.56 -19.34
C LEU A 457 17.02 -0.27 -18.52
N ASP A 458 18.06 0.35 -18.01
CA ASP A 458 18.92 -0.21 -16.96
C ASP A 458 19.46 0.93 -16.10
N GLN A 459 19.02 0.97 -14.84
CA GLN A 459 19.28 2.09 -13.94
C GLN A 459 19.27 1.64 -12.48
N SER A 460 20.17 2.20 -11.68
CA SER A 460 20.18 2.06 -10.21
C SER A 460 19.85 3.39 -9.55
N TYR A 461 19.17 3.32 -8.42
CA TYR A 461 18.87 4.45 -7.56
C TYR A 461 19.42 4.20 -6.16
N ASN A 462 19.82 5.26 -5.49
CA ASN A 462 20.14 5.26 -4.07
C ASN A 462 19.54 6.50 -3.41
N ASP A 463 18.54 6.29 -2.54
CA ASP A 463 17.90 7.35 -1.78
C ASP A 463 18.41 7.34 -0.36
N LEU A 464 19.01 8.44 0.07
CA LEU A 464 19.43 8.66 1.45
C LEU A 464 18.51 9.68 2.09
N THR A 465 17.66 9.24 3.04
CA THR A 465 16.75 10.11 3.80
C THR A 465 17.25 10.31 5.22
N ARG A 466 17.14 11.54 5.71
CA ARG A 466 17.40 11.95 7.08
C ARG A 466 16.28 12.87 7.54
N GLN A 467 15.67 12.56 8.67
CA GLN A 467 14.62 13.37 9.30
C GLN A 467 14.97 13.58 10.77
N PHE A 468 14.75 14.80 11.26
CA PHE A 468 14.80 15.13 12.68
C PHE A 468 13.50 15.84 13.03
N TYR A 469 12.99 15.62 14.23
CA TYR A 469 11.81 16.33 14.72
C TYR A 469 11.91 16.61 16.21
N LEU A 470 11.18 17.64 16.62
CA LEU A 470 10.94 17.97 18.02
C LEU A 470 9.46 18.35 18.16
N ARG A 471 8.81 17.78 19.16
CA ARG A 471 7.40 18.01 19.50
C ARG A 471 7.27 18.24 20.99
N ASP A 472 6.41 19.16 21.39
CA ASP A 472 5.93 19.30 22.75
C ASP A 472 4.40 19.22 22.77
N THR A 473 3.87 18.40 23.65
CA THR A 473 2.46 18.28 23.95
C THR A 473 2.23 18.83 25.34
N TYR A 474 1.54 19.98 25.43
CA TYR A 474 1.29 20.71 26.67
C TYR A 474 -0.17 20.59 27.07
N THR A 475 -0.43 19.99 28.25
CA THR A 475 -1.76 19.76 28.77
C THR A 475 -2.06 20.75 29.90
N LEU A 476 -3.20 21.43 29.83
CA LEU A 476 -3.61 22.54 30.68
C LEU A 476 -5.06 22.40 31.13
N LEU A 477 -5.46 23.24 32.12
CA LEU A 477 -6.84 23.39 32.60
C LEU A 477 -7.43 22.03 33.07
N ASP A 478 -6.69 21.30 33.90
CA ASP A 478 -7.09 19.98 34.39
C ASP A 478 -7.47 19.03 33.25
N ASP A 479 -6.54 18.86 32.28
CA ASP A 479 -6.62 18.01 31.11
C ASP A 479 -7.72 18.39 30.08
N ARG A 480 -8.28 19.60 30.20
CA ARG A 480 -9.28 20.09 29.23
C ARG A 480 -8.70 20.71 27.99
N LEU A 481 -7.50 21.30 28.05
CA LEU A 481 -6.83 21.91 26.90
C LEU A 481 -5.51 21.20 26.64
N LYS A 482 -5.39 20.59 25.48
CA LYS A 482 -4.16 19.98 24.97
C LYS A 482 -3.66 20.80 23.79
N LEU A 483 -2.43 21.27 23.88
CA LEU A 483 -1.72 21.98 22.82
C LEU A 483 -0.58 21.09 22.31
N GLU A 484 -0.44 20.94 21.01
CA GLU A 484 0.68 20.25 20.38
C GLU A 484 1.39 21.23 19.45
N PHE A 485 2.70 21.34 19.56
CA PHE A 485 3.51 22.13 18.67
C PHE A 485 4.86 21.47 18.43
N GLY A 486 5.31 21.51 17.20
CA GLY A 486 6.57 20.92 16.81
C GLY A 486 6.94 21.26 15.38
N ALA A 487 8.09 20.75 14.98
CA ALA A 487 8.56 20.86 13.61
C ALA A 487 9.45 19.67 13.24
N LYS A 488 9.47 19.32 11.97
CA LYS A 488 10.43 18.37 11.41
C LYS A 488 11.32 19.04 10.36
N ASN A 489 12.53 18.49 10.22
CA ASN A 489 13.48 18.79 9.16
C ASN A 489 13.69 17.51 8.37
N THR A 490 13.43 17.54 7.07
CA THR A 490 13.58 16.36 6.22
C THR A 490 14.48 16.67 5.02
N VAL A 491 15.42 15.76 4.76
CA VAL A 491 16.31 15.81 3.59
C VAL A 491 16.35 14.44 2.95
N THR A 492 15.98 14.35 1.68
CA THR A 492 16.15 13.14 0.87
C THR A 492 17.02 13.48 -0.33
N THR A 493 18.11 12.74 -0.49
CA THR A 493 18.98 12.82 -1.66
C THR A 493 18.79 11.55 -2.47
N SER A 494 18.25 11.71 -3.70
CA SER A 494 18.07 10.62 -4.66
C SER A 494 19.17 10.70 -5.71
N THR A 495 19.97 9.66 -5.81
CA THR A 495 21.05 9.53 -6.80
C THR A 495 20.72 8.40 -7.76
N ALA A 496 20.78 8.67 -9.06
CA ALA A 496 20.59 7.69 -10.11
C ALA A 496 21.89 7.43 -10.88
N GLU A 497 22.12 6.19 -11.25
CA GLU A 497 23.17 5.74 -12.15
C GLU A 497 22.55 5.06 -13.37
N GLY A 498 22.64 5.72 -14.53
CA GLY A 498 22.19 5.13 -15.81
C GLY A 498 23.23 4.13 -16.31
N LYS A 499 22.80 2.87 -16.49
CA LYS A 499 23.64 1.75 -16.95
C LYS A 499 23.36 1.38 -18.41
N GLY A 500 22.18 1.76 -18.93
CA GLY A 500 21.78 1.42 -20.30
C GLY A 500 20.40 1.97 -20.66
N GLY A 501 20.00 1.78 -21.92
CA GLY A 501 18.67 2.18 -22.41
C GLY A 501 18.46 3.69 -22.55
N GLY A 502 19.54 4.49 -22.58
CA GLY A 502 19.44 5.94 -22.74
C GLY A 502 19.03 6.70 -21.47
N TYR A 503 19.17 6.09 -20.30
CA TYR A 503 18.92 6.74 -19.01
C TYR A 503 20.17 7.41 -18.44
N ALA A 504 19.98 8.54 -17.77
CA ALA A 504 21.05 9.38 -17.29
C ALA A 504 21.41 9.11 -15.84
N SER A 505 22.65 9.43 -15.50
CA SER A 505 23.11 9.55 -14.11
C SER A 505 22.87 10.97 -13.61
N GLY A 506 22.59 11.10 -12.30
CA GLY A 506 22.39 12.40 -11.68
C GLY A 506 21.97 12.31 -10.23
N SER A 507 21.80 13.45 -9.59
CA SER A 507 21.34 13.51 -8.20
C SER A 507 20.37 14.69 -8.02
N LEU A 508 19.28 14.44 -7.28
CA LEU A 508 18.31 15.43 -6.87
C LEU A 508 18.20 15.44 -5.35
N GLN A 509 17.98 16.60 -4.76
CA GLN A 509 17.79 16.73 -3.33
C GLN A 509 16.48 17.46 -3.03
N ALA A 510 15.55 16.78 -2.36
CA ALA A 510 14.41 17.39 -1.71
C ALA A 510 14.78 17.73 -0.28
N ARG A 511 14.57 18.99 0.12
CA ARG A 511 14.96 19.47 1.45
C ARG A 511 14.01 20.54 1.93
N ASP A 512 13.51 20.38 3.14
CA ASP A 512 12.93 21.46 3.92
C ASP A 512 13.52 21.43 5.35
N ARG A 513 13.87 22.61 5.86
CA ARG A 513 14.51 22.74 7.17
C ARG A 513 13.53 22.92 8.31
N PHE A 514 12.29 23.29 7.99
CA PHE A 514 11.30 23.62 9.01
C PHE A 514 9.89 23.39 8.49
N LEU A 515 9.36 22.21 8.77
CA LEU A 515 7.99 21.80 8.47
C LEU A 515 7.22 21.81 9.80
N PRO A 516 6.50 22.90 10.12
CA PRO A 516 5.80 23.05 11.40
C PRO A 516 4.54 22.19 11.45
N GLN A 517 4.22 21.75 12.66
CA GLN A 517 2.92 21.19 13.02
C GLN A 517 2.47 21.79 14.34
N VAL A 518 1.26 22.33 14.36
CA VAL A 518 0.63 22.86 15.58
C VAL A 518 -0.80 22.36 15.64
N GLY A 519 -1.28 22.09 16.85
CA GLY A 519 -2.64 21.64 17.07
C GLY A 519 -3.15 21.97 18.47
N ALA A 520 -4.45 22.02 18.62
CA ALA A 520 -5.11 22.20 19.90
C ALA A 520 -6.37 21.35 19.96
N THR A 521 -6.63 20.76 21.13
CA THR A 521 -7.90 20.12 21.45
C THR A 521 -8.42 20.68 22.76
N TYR A 522 -9.69 21.07 22.77
CA TYR A 522 -10.37 21.56 23.96
C TYR A 522 -11.60 20.70 24.27
N LYS A 523 -11.62 20.07 25.44
CA LYS A 523 -12.78 19.34 25.96
C LYS A 523 -13.80 20.34 26.48
N LEU A 524 -14.97 20.37 25.86
CA LEU A 524 -16.10 21.17 26.29
C LEU A 524 -16.72 20.54 27.54
N ASP A 525 -16.87 19.23 27.55
CA ASP A 525 -17.30 18.37 28.66
C ASP A 525 -16.66 16.98 28.54
N GLU A 526 -17.20 15.95 29.21
CA GLU A 526 -16.68 14.56 29.19
C GLU A 526 -16.86 13.89 27.81
N ASP A 527 -17.88 14.27 27.06
CA ASP A 527 -18.28 13.67 25.80
C ASP A 527 -17.81 14.47 24.57
N ASP A 528 -17.72 15.80 24.69
CA ASP A 528 -17.55 16.75 23.60
C ASP A 528 -16.18 17.40 23.58
N GLU A 529 -15.56 17.44 22.40
CA GLU A 529 -14.31 18.17 22.17
C GLU A 529 -14.29 18.89 20.81
N VAL A 530 -13.54 19.97 20.77
CA VAL A 530 -13.22 20.73 19.56
C VAL A 530 -11.71 20.65 19.32
N PHE A 531 -11.30 20.44 18.09
CA PHE A 531 -9.88 20.43 17.72
C PHE A 531 -9.61 21.31 16.52
N THR A 532 -8.40 21.82 16.45
CA THR A 532 -7.87 22.52 15.26
C THR A 532 -6.39 22.23 15.10
N SER A 533 -5.92 22.19 13.85
CA SER A 533 -4.52 21.92 13.57
C SER A 533 -4.06 22.55 12.25
N TYR A 534 -2.75 22.77 12.18
CA TYR A 534 -2.02 23.22 11.01
C TYR A 534 -0.75 22.40 10.83
N SER A 535 -0.43 22.02 9.59
CA SER A 535 0.86 21.37 9.27
C SER A 535 1.37 21.74 7.89
N GLU A 536 2.69 21.66 7.75
CA GLU A 536 3.38 21.67 6.45
C GLU A 536 4.09 20.33 6.25
N ASN A 537 4.00 19.78 5.03
CA ASN A 537 4.67 18.55 4.65
C ASN A 537 5.37 18.70 3.29
N MET A 538 6.36 17.84 3.02
CA MET A 538 7.15 17.81 1.79
C MET A 538 7.24 16.38 1.28
N ALA A 539 7.25 16.17 -0.05
CA ALA A 539 7.59 14.93 -0.67
C ALA A 539 9.00 14.93 -1.26
N ALA A 540 9.70 13.82 -1.14
CA ALA A 540 10.92 13.58 -1.90
C ALA A 540 10.62 13.43 -3.39
N PHE A 541 11.64 13.71 -4.23
CA PHE A 541 11.52 13.41 -5.65
C PHE A 541 11.40 11.90 -5.84
N PRO A 542 10.40 11.41 -6.62
CA PRO A 542 10.23 9.99 -6.82
C PRO A 542 11.45 9.37 -7.53
N SER A 543 11.90 8.25 -7.00
CA SER A 543 12.89 7.36 -7.60
C SER A 543 12.25 6.01 -7.90
N GLY A 544 12.74 5.29 -8.89
CA GLY A 544 12.20 4.00 -9.32
C GLY A 544 11.67 3.99 -10.75
N GLY A 545 10.88 2.99 -11.11
CA GLY A 545 10.58 2.62 -12.49
C GLY A 545 9.89 3.66 -13.37
N TYR A 546 9.16 4.56 -12.77
CA TYR A 546 8.47 5.65 -13.46
C TYR A 546 9.00 7.02 -13.08
N SER A 547 10.24 7.07 -12.52
CA SER A 547 10.88 8.36 -12.28
C SER A 547 11.24 9.03 -13.60
N PRO A 548 10.56 10.10 -13.96
CA PRO A 548 10.86 10.79 -15.22
C PRO A 548 12.08 11.72 -15.13
N PHE A 549 12.68 11.84 -13.94
CA PHE A 549 13.75 12.82 -13.69
C PHE A 549 15.11 12.41 -14.25
N PHE A 550 15.33 11.13 -14.49
CA PHE A 550 16.62 10.60 -14.93
C PHE A 550 16.55 9.92 -16.29
N THR A 551 15.59 10.31 -17.15
CA THR A 551 15.55 9.94 -18.56
C THR A 551 16.55 10.77 -19.35
N THR A 552 16.90 10.38 -20.58
CA THR A 552 17.80 11.15 -21.46
C THR A 552 17.29 12.56 -21.74
N GLN A 553 16.00 12.73 -21.97
CA GLN A 553 15.37 14.04 -22.11
C GLN A 553 15.49 14.84 -20.82
N SER A 554 15.23 14.20 -19.69
CA SER A 554 15.37 14.82 -18.38
C SER A 554 16.81 15.14 -18.01
N ALA A 555 17.82 14.43 -18.54
CA ALA A 555 19.23 14.80 -18.35
C ALA A 555 19.59 16.08 -19.08
N VAL A 556 19.06 16.29 -20.28
CA VAL A 556 19.19 17.56 -21.01
C VAL A 556 18.47 18.68 -20.27
N ASP A 557 17.27 18.39 -19.76
CA ASP A 557 16.50 19.33 -18.95
C ASP A 557 17.13 19.54 -17.56
N ALA A 558 17.81 18.51 -16.99
CA ALA A 558 18.55 18.60 -15.72
C ALA A 558 19.79 19.48 -15.85
N GLN A 559 20.52 19.41 -16.94
CA GLN A 559 21.63 20.33 -17.23
C GLN A 559 21.15 21.76 -17.39
N ASN A 560 19.90 21.97 -17.86
CA ASN A 560 19.33 23.25 -18.21
C ASN A 560 18.34 23.83 -17.18
N GLY A 561 17.75 23.05 -16.23
CA GLY A 561 16.66 23.54 -15.41
C GLY A 561 16.33 22.81 -14.10
N PHE A 562 16.78 21.57 -13.87
CA PHE A 562 16.49 20.91 -12.58
C PHE A 562 17.20 21.53 -11.37
N LYS A 563 18.15 22.44 -11.59
CA LYS A 563 18.78 23.20 -10.50
C LYS A 563 17.77 24.03 -9.71
N ASP A 564 16.64 24.38 -10.31
CA ASP A 564 15.57 25.18 -9.74
C ASP A 564 14.30 24.36 -9.41
N LEU A 565 14.34 23.04 -9.61
CA LEU A 565 13.21 22.18 -9.29
C LEU A 565 12.97 22.14 -7.78
N LYS A 566 11.77 22.54 -7.37
CA LYS A 566 11.34 22.52 -5.97
C LYS A 566 10.60 21.24 -5.68
N PRO A 567 10.79 20.65 -4.49
CA PRO A 567 9.96 19.52 -4.06
C PRO A 567 8.50 19.93 -3.91
N GLU A 568 7.63 18.95 -4.02
CA GLU A 568 6.22 19.11 -3.72
C GLU A 568 6.02 19.39 -2.24
N THR A 569 5.13 20.33 -1.90
CA THR A 569 4.81 20.67 -0.51
C THR A 569 3.31 20.83 -0.32
N SER A 570 2.83 20.54 0.89
CA SER A 570 1.44 20.78 1.28
C SER A 570 1.35 21.58 2.57
N LYS A 571 0.28 22.40 2.67
CA LYS A 571 -0.12 23.15 3.87
C LYS A 571 -1.56 22.85 4.16
N THR A 572 -1.83 22.28 5.33
CA THR A 572 -3.17 21.87 5.72
C THR A 572 -3.60 22.59 6.98
N VAL A 573 -4.81 23.14 6.97
CA VAL A 573 -5.53 23.63 8.15
C VAL A 573 -6.78 22.78 8.30
N GLU A 574 -7.10 22.37 9.53
CA GLU A 574 -8.37 21.71 9.83
C GLU A 574 -8.97 22.20 11.15
N LEU A 575 -10.29 22.13 11.22
CA LEU A 575 -11.10 22.39 12.39
C LEU A 575 -12.19 21.32 12.47
N GLY A 576 -12.38 20.76 13.66
CA GLY A 576 -13.40 19.74 13.84
C GLY A 576 -13.95 19.67 15.26
N VAL A 577 -15.02 18.91 15.36
CA VAL A 577 -15.70 18.59 16.62
C VAL A 577 -15.88 17.09 16.72
N ARG A 578 -15.83 16.55 17.93
CA ARG A 578 -16.09 15.15 18.23
C ARG A 578 -17.00 15.03 19.43
N ARG A 579 -17.88 14.07 19.37
CA ARG A 579 -18.71 13.64 20.50
C ARG A 579 -18.65 12.13 20.64
N SER A 580 -18.42 11.65 21.85
CA SER A 580 -18.34 10.22 22.15
C SER A 580 -19.09 9.90 23.41
N THR A 581 -20.25 9.29 23.27
CA THR A 581 -21.09 8.82 24.38
C THR A 581 -21.13 7.28 24.38
N LYS A 582 -21.74 6.68 25.39
CA LYS A 582 -21.98 5.22 25.42
C LYS A 582 -22.90 4.74 24.30
N LEU A 583 -23.80 5.58 23.80
CA LEU A 583 -24.82 5.23 22.81
C LEU A 583 -24.36 5.52 21.39
N TYR A 584 -23.67 6.63 21.17
CA TYR A 584 -23.24 7.06 19.84
C TYR A 584 -21.94 7.85 19.88
N SER A 585 -21.23 7.82 18.75
CA SER A 585 -20.10 8.69 18.48
C SER A 585 -20.34 9.48 17.20
N ALA A 586 -19.88 10.71 17.15
CA ALA A 586 -19.97 11.56 15.98
C ALA A 586 -18.72 12.42 15.82
N SER A 587 -18.32 12.67 14.60
CA SER A 587 -17.30 13.67 14.30
C SER A 587 -17.64 14.43 13.03
N ALA A 588 -17.25 15.71 13.02
CA ALA A 588 -17.33 16.57 11.85
C ALA A 588 -16.02 17.37 11.76
N ALA A 589 -15.40 17.39 10.58
CA ALA A 589 -14.20 18.15 10.34
C ALA A 589 -14.27 18.86 8.99
N ILE A 590 -13.84 20.11 8.97
CA ILE A 590 -13.58 20.86 7.73
C ILE A 590 -12.09 21.04 7.56
N TYR A 591 -11.64 21.03 6.32
CA TYR A 591 -10.23 21.19 6.00
C TYR A 591 -10.02 22.07 4.77
N ASN A 592 -8.85 22.68 4.70
CA ASN A 592 -8.31 23.34 3.53
C ASN A 592 -6.84 22.97 3.39
N THR A 593 -6.48 22.35 2.28
CA THR A 593 -5.11 22.00 1.93
C THR A 593 -4.69 22.70 0.66
N LYS A 594 -3.54 23.36 0.69
CA LYS A 594 -2.86 23.86 -0.49
C LYS A 594 -1.67 22.98 -0.79
N PHE A 595 -1.59 22.48 -2.01
CA PHE A 595 -0.54 21.63 -2.53
C PHE A 595 0.21 22.41 -3.61
N ASP A 596 1.47 22.73 -3.37
CA ASP A 596 2.31 23.54 -4.24
C ASP A 596 3.36 22.68 -4.96
N ASN A 597 3.79 23.16 -6.14
CA ASN A 597 4.79 22.51 -7.01
C ASN A 597 4.41 21.09 -7.45
N ARG A 598 3.14 20.80 -7.68
CA ARG A 598 2.69 19.47 -8.06
C ARG A 598 3.38 18.99 -9.34
N LEU A 599 4.07 17.86 -9.22
CA LEU A 599 4.79 17.20 -10.29
C LEU A 599 3.95 16.02 -10.81
N VAL A 600 3.69 16.00 -12.10
CA VAL A 600 2.94 14.90 -12.73
C VAL A 600 3.74 14.28 -13.87
N ALA A 601 3.69 12.96 -13.96
CA ALA A 601 4.17 12.26 -15.13
C ALA A 601 3.17 12.48 -16.27
N ILE A 602 3.64 13.04 -17.38
CA ILE A 602 2.85 13.26 -18.58
C ILE A 602 3.29 12.24 -19.63
N THR A 603 2.34 11.44 -20.10
CA THR A 603 2.57 10.56 -21.25
C THR A 603 1.93 11.13 -22.50
N ASN A 604 2.68 11.11 -23.59
CA ASN A 604 2.18 11.45 -24.93
C ASN A 604 1.79 10.20 -25.74
N CYS A 605 1.84 9.02 -25.09
CA CYS A 605 1.55 7.75 -25.72
C CYS A 605 0.22 7.17 -25.27
N THR A 606 -0.44 6.48 -26.16
CA THR A 606 -1.66 5.73 -25.90
C THR A 606 -1.36 4.23 -25.94
N GLY A 607 -2.00 3.45 -25.06
CA GLY A 607 -1.87 2.01 -25.03
C GLY A 607 -0.58 1.52 -24.36
N ILE A 608 -0.13 0.32 -24.75
CA ILE A 608 1.00 -0.40 -24.14
C ILE A 608 2.36 -0.07 -24.78
N VAL A 609 2.43 0.98 -25.60
CA VAL A 609 3.67 1.40 -26.28
C VAL A 609 4.72 1.85 -25.25
N ILE A 610 5.97 1.45 -25.46
CA ILE A 610 7.09 1.91 -24.66
C ILE A 610 7.35 3.39 -24.98
N CYS A 611 7.09 4.25 -24.02
CA CYS A 611 7.34 5.68 -24.10
C CYS A 611 8.19 6.15 -22.92
N GLN A 612 8.92 7.22 -23.14
CA GLN A 612 9.48 8.00 -22.04
C GLN A 612 8.45 9.04 -21.60
N ASN A 613 8.12 9.02 -20.32
CA ASN A 613 7.26 10.04 -19.72
C ASN A 613 8.09 11.31 -19.45
N GLY A 614 7.48 12.47 -19.67
CA GLY A 614 8.01 13.74 -19.20
C GLY A 614 7.47 14.09 -17.81
N VAL A 615 8.14 15.02 -17.13
CA VAL A 615 7.58 15.67 -15.91
C VAL A 615 7.05 17.04 -16.29
N ALA A 616 5.86 17.39 -15.81
CA ALA A 616 5.41 18.76 -15.79
C ALA A 616 5.10 19.20 -14.35
N ASN A 617 5.52 20.40 -13.99
CA ASN A 617 4.98 21.08 -12.83
C ASN A 617 3.63 21.67 -13.25
N VAL A 618 2.55 21.14 -12.68
CA VAL A 618 1.17 21.59 -12.97
C VAL A 618 0.71 22.69 -12.01
N GLY A 619 1.64 23.35 -11.34
CA GLY A 619 1.36 24.45 -10.43
C GLY A 619 0.84 23.96 -9.09
N SER A 620 -0.19 24.64 -8.60
CA SER A 620 -0.79 24.37 -7.28
C SER A 620 -2.15 23.71 -7.43
N VAL A 621 -2.55 23.03 -6.35
CA VAL A 621 -3.89 22.46 -6.18
C VAL A 621 -4.45 22.92 -4.84
N THR A 622 -5.71 23.35 -4.83
CA THR A 622 -6.43 23.62 -3.59
C THR A 622 -7.50 22.56 -3.35
N SER A 623 -7.45 21.90 -2.19
CA SER A 623 -8.42 20.89 -1.76
C SER A 623 -9.14 21.39 -0.51
N ARG A 624 -10.48 21.43 -0.54
CA ARG A 624 -11.34 21.83 0.57
C ARG A 624 -12.44 20.83 0.75
N GLY A 625 -12.80 20.54 2.00
CA GLY A 625 -13.83 19.57 2.22
C GLY A 625 -14.43 19.56 3.60
N LEU A 626 -15.42 18.67 3.71
CA LEU A 626 -16.13 18.33 4.93
C LEU A 626 -16.12 16.81 5.08
N GLU A 627 -15.77 16.33 6.24
CA GLU A 627 -15.80 14.92 6.61
C GLU A 627 -16.69 14.72 7.82
N LEU A 628 -17.59 13.75 7.72
CA LEU A 628 -18.54 13.40 8.78
C LEU A 628 -18.43 11.92 9.09
N SER A 629 -18.45 11.56 10.35
CA SER A 629 -18.67 10.20 10.80
C SER A 629 -19.70 10.14 11.90
N PHE A 630 -20.48 9.05 11.91
CA PHE A 630 -21.49 8.79 12.90
C PHE A 630 -21.58 7.30 13.17
N GLY A 631 -21.43 6.91 14.43
CA GLY A 631 -21.60 5.54 14.91
C GLY A 631 -22.69 5.49 15.97
N LEU A 632 -23.59 4.52 15.86
CA LEU A 632 -24.68 4.27 16.81
C LEU A 632 -24.62 2.84 17.30
N THR A 633 -24.67 2.64 18.62
CA THR A 633 -24.70 1.33 19.27
C THR A 633 -25.89 1.31 20.24
N PRO A 634 -27.12 1.11 19.74
CA PRO A 634 -28.32 1.21 20.57
C PRO A 634 -28.38 0.13 21.65
N ASN A 635 -27.73 -0.99 21.45
CA ASN A 635 -27.55 -2.09 22.39
C ASN A 635 -26.38 -2.98 21.97
N GLU A 636 -26.07 -4.02 22.70
CA GLU A 636 -24.94 -4.95 22.43
C GLU A 636 -25.07 -5.70 21.10
N ASN A 637 -26.26 -5.81 20.54
CA ASN A 637 -26.53 -6.57 19.34
C ASN A 637 -26.38 -5.77 18.05
N TRP A 638 -26.57 -4.46 18.09
CA TRP A 638 -26.61 -3.62 16.90
C TRP A 638 -25.54 -2.56 16.90
N ARG A 639 -24.86 -2.41 15.79
CA ARG A 639 -23.91 -1.35 15.53
C ARG A 639 -24.11 -0.80 14.11
N TRP A 640 -24.36 0.49 14.02
CA TRP A 640 -24.53 1.16 12.75
C TRP A 640 -23.55 2.31 12.61
N SER A 641 -22.66 2.24 11.60
CA SER A 641 -21.69 3.28 11.34
C SER A 641 -21.84 3.88 9.96
N ASN A 642 -21.66 5.19 9.89
CA ASN A 642 -21.79 5.96 8.67
C ASN A 642 -20.60 6.91 8.54
N SER A 643 -20.11 7.07 7.33
CA SER A 643 -19.15 8.10 6.97
C SER A 643 -19.57 8.80 5.69
N MET A 644 -19.33 10.10 5.64
CA MET A 644 -19.56 10.91 4.46
C MET A 644 -18.42 11.89 4.27
N SER A 645 -17.96 12.07 3.05
CA SER A 645 -16.99 13.11 2.71
C SER A 645 -17.43 13.88 1.49
N TYR A 646 -17.32 15.19 1.59
CA TYR A 646 -17.43 16.10 0.45
C TYR A 646 -16.07 16.74 0.22
N ASN A 647 -15.51 16.56 -0.99
CA ASN A 647 -14.21 17.09 -1.37
C ASN A 647 -14.31 17.94 -2.63
N HIS A 648 -13.78 19.15 -2.59
CA HIS A 648 -13.64 20.05 -3.71
C HIS A 648 -12.17 20.36 -3.94
N SER A 649 -11.52 19.57 -4.81
CA SER A 649 -10.13 19.73 -5.21
C SER A 649 -10.05 20.25 -6.64
N THR A 650 -9.32 21.34 -6.85
CA THR A 650 -9.17 22.00 -8.16
C THR A 650 -7.72 22.38 -8.42
N TYR A 651 -7.35 22.36 -9.69
CA TYR A 651 -6.09 22.95 -10.15
C TYR A 651 -6.19 24.48 -10.08
N ASP A 652 -5.17 25.13 -9.52
CA ASP A 652 -5.12 26.58 -9.37
C ASP A 652 -4.47 27.26 -10.59
N ASP A 653 -3.67 26.53 -11.37
CA ASP A 653 -2.87 27.03 -12.48
C ASP A 653 -3.06 26.19 -13.75
N ASP A 654 -2.85 26.80 -14.91
CA ASP A 654 -2.64 26.12 -16.19
C ASP A 654 -1.18 25.65 -16.26
N TYR A 655 -0.86 24.62 -17.06
CA TYR A 655 0.50 24.16 -17.21
C TYR A 655 0.95 24.07 -18.68
N ALA A 656 2.27 24.12 -18.90
CA ALA A 656 2.88 23.96 -20.21
C ALA A 656 3.28 22.49 -20.45
N SER A 657 2.96 21.96 -21.63
CA SER A 657 3.38 20.65 -22.08
C SER A 657 3.61 20.65 -23.59
N GLY A 658 4.80 20.19 -24.04
CA GLY A 658 5.13 20.13 -25.46
C GLY A 658 5.03 21.48 -26.20
N GLY A 659 5.31 22.59 -25.51
CA GLY A 659 5.21 23.94 -26.06
C GLY A 659 3.80 24.53 -26.13
N ASN A 660 2.78 23.81 -25.67
CA ASN A 660 1.39 24.25 -25.61
C ASN A 660 0.96 24.48 -24.15
N THR A 661 0.02 25.42 -23.95
CA THR A 661 -0.64 25.58 -22.65
C THR A 661 -1.82 24.65 -22.55
N VAL A 662 -1.87 23.83 -21.50
CA VAL A 662 -3.00 22.98 -21.14
C VAL A 662 -3.85 23.71 -20.11
N HIS A 663 -5.08 24.04 -20.47
CA HIS A 663 -5.99 24.81 -19.64
C HIS A 663 -6.71 23.91 -18.62
N VAL A 664 -6.19 23.88 -17.39
CA VAL A 664 -6.71 23.09 -16.29
C VAL A 664 -7.14 23.90 -15.07
N LYS A 665 -6.82 25.18 -15.03
CA LYS A 665 -7.23 26.08 -13.95
C LYS A 665 -8.72 25.99 -13.67
N GLY A 666 -9.09 25.74 -12.39
CA GLY A 666 -10.48 25.53 -11.95
C GLY A 666 -11.07 24.17 -12.30
N LYS A 667 -10.36 23.28 -13.01
CA LYS A 667 -10.80 21.91 -13.26
C LYS A 667 -10.64 21.05 -12.00
N THR A 668 -11.54 20.08 -11.85
CA THR A 668 -11.45 19.10 -10.76
C THR A 668 -10.21 18.22 -10.93
N VAL A 669 -9.48 17.98 -9.86
CA VAL A 669 -8.34 17.06 -9.84
C VAL A 669 -8.78 15.67 -10.28
N VAL A 670 -7.97 15.03 -11.12
CA VAL A 670 -8.26 13.69 -11.65
C VAL A 670 -8.42 12.68 -10.53
N ASP A 671 -9.29 11.68 -10.75
CA ASP A 671 -9.62 10.59 -9.83
C ASP A 671 -10.07 11.04 -8.43
N THR A 672 -10.60 12.25 -8.32
CA THR A 672 -11.08 12.81 -7.04
C THR A 672 -12.62 12.89 -7.06
N PRO A 673 -13.31 11.98 -6.35
CA PRO A 673 -14.77 12.04 -6.22
C PRO A 673 -15.18 13.23 -5.32
N LYS A 674 -16.22 13.97 -5.74
CA LYS A 674 -16.74 15.08 -4.93
C LYS A 674 -17.50 14.62 -3.69
N LEU A 675 -18.17 13.48 -3.78
CA LEU A 675 -18.98 12.91 -2.70
C LEU A 675 -18.69 11.43 -2.57
N MET A 676 -18.40 11.01 -1.35
CA MET A 676 -18.34 9.62 -0.94
C MET A 676 -19.20 9.39 0.28
N TYR A 677 -19.80 8.22 0.37
CA TYR A 677 -20.61 7.80 1.51
C TYR A 677 -20.39 6.31 1.76
N SER A 678 -20.27 5.93 3.04
CA SER A 678 -20.23 4.53 3.48
C SER A 678 -21.17 4.34 4.66
N SER A 679 -21.91 3.24 4.66
CA SER A 679 -22.79 2.84 5.75
C SER A 679 -22.58 1.35 6.01
N ASN A 680 -22.37 1.00 7.29
CA ASN A 680 -22.14 -0.37 7.74
C ASN A 680 -23.09 -0.65 8.90
N LEU A 681 -23.92 -1.66 8.74
CA LEU A 681 -24.83 -2.14 9.76
C LEU A 681 -24.40 -3.55 10.17
N ASP A 682 -23.99 -3.71 11.43
CA ASP A 682 -23.59 -4.98 12.00
C ASP A 682 -24.62 -5.41 13.05
N TRP A 683 -24.97 -6.69 13.02
CA TRP A 683 -25.88 -7.33 13.95
C TRP A 683 -25.22 -8.58 14.55
N ASN A 684 -25.26 -8.70 15.87
CA ASN A 684 -24.78 -9.85 16.60
C ASN A 684 -25.88 -10.31 17.56
N TRP A 685 -26.21 -11.58 17.52
CA TRP A 685 -27.21 -12.18 18.41
C TRP A 685 -26.84 -13.62 18.74
N GLU A 686 -26.58 -13.89 20.01
CA GLU A 686 -26.10 -15.21 20.44
C GLU A 686 -24.92 -15.68 19.60
N HIS A 687 -25.12 -16.72 18.80
CA HIS A 687 -24.12 -17.32 17.91
C HIS A 687 -24.08 -16.70 16.50
N TRP A 688 -25.04 -15.86 16.15
CA TRP A 688 -25.15 -15.28 14.83
C TRP A 688 -24.49 -13.91 14.75
N ASN A 689 -23.81 -13.67 13.65
CA ASN A 689 -23.41 -12.34 13.24
C ASN A 689 -23.80 -12.08 11.79
N ALA A 690 -24.26 -10.88 11.48
CA ALA A 690 -24.58 -10.50 10.14
C ALA A 690 -24.19 -9.03 9.91
N GLY A 691 -23.83 -8.69 8.67
CA GLY A 691 -23.49 -7.34 8.31
C GLY A 691 -23.96 -6.98 6.92
N LEU A 692 -24.32 -5.71 6.74
CA LEU A 692 -24.63 -5.10 5.47
C LEU A 692 -23.82 -3.84 5.31
N GLN A 693 -23.07 -3.74 4.20
CA GLN A 693 -22.25 -2.59 3.87
C GLN A 693 -22.77 -1.94 2.60
N GLY A 694 -22.95 -0.64 2.60
CA GLY A 694 -23.29 0.15 1.43
C GLY A 694 -22.26 1.25 1.21
N SER A 695 -21.81 1.46 -0.02
CA SER A 695 -20.88 2.53 -0.36
C SER A 695 -21.28 3.23 -1.64
N TYR A 696 -21.08 4.54 -1.69
CA TYR A 696 -21.29 5.39 -2.84
C TYR A 696 -20.05 6.20 -3.15
N ILE A 697 -19.67 6.22 -4.43
CA ILE A 697 -18.62 7.08 -4.98
C ILE A 697 -19.23 7.88 -6.14
N SER A 698 -19.10 9.22 -6.11
CA SER A 698 -19.63 10.08 -7.17
C SER A 698 -18.76 10.02 -8.44
N LYS A 699 -19.22 10.68 -9.50
CA LYS A 699 -18.51 10.81 -10.78
C LYS A 699 -17.06 11.25 -10.56
N ARG A 700 -16.09 10.65 -11.31
CA ARG A 700 -14.66 10.97 -11.31
C ARG A 700 -14.18 11.29 -12.72
N TYR A 701 -13.31 12.30 -12.85
CA TYR A 701 -12.63 12.61 -14.10
C TYR A 701 -11.30 11.84 -14.16
N TYR A 702 -10.88 11.41 -15.37
CA TYR A 702 -9.60 10.73 -15.58
C TYR A 702 -8.66 11.48 -16.54
N THR A 703 -9.08 12.68 -16.99
CA THR A 703 -8.27 13.61 -17.80
C THR A 703 -8.13 14.94 -17.11
N TYR A 704 -6.99 15.61 -17.30
CA TYR A 704 -6.70 16.90 -16.64
C TYR A 704 -7.68 18.00 -17.05
N THR A 705 -8.12 18.05 -18.33
CA THR A 705 -9.09 19.03 -18.82
C THR A 705 -10.53 18.73 -18.41
N ASN A 706 -10.78 17.60 -17.74
CA ASN A 706 -12.10 17.11 -17.35
C ASN A 706 -13.07 16.82 -18.54
N ASP A 707 -12.54 16.62 -19.73
CA ASP A 707 -13.35 16.24 -20.90
C ASP A 707 -13.84 14.79 -20.85
N SER A 708 -13.22 13.96 -20.05
CA SER A 708 -13.58 12.56 -19.88
C SER A 708 -13.72 12.14 -18.41
N SER A 709 -14.76 11.35 -18.13
CA SER A 709 -15.15 10.96 -16.76
C SER A 709 -15.81 9.58 -16.73
N VAL A 710 -15.85 8.96 -15.55
CA VAL A 710 -16.64 7.75 -15.26
C VAL A 710 -17.79 8.08 -14.33
N SER A 711 -18.91 7.37 -14.50
CA SER A 711 -20.10 7.57 -13.68
C SER A 711 -19.88 7.14 -12.23
N GLY A 712 -20.55 7.82 -11.30
CA GLY A 712 -20.66 7.36 -9.92
C GLY A 712 -21.45 6.06 -9.80
N TYR A 713 -21.25 5.35 -8.68
CA TYR A 713 -21.89 4.07 -8.45
C TYR A 713 -22.14 3.81 -6.95
N TRP A 714 -23.11 2.93 -6.69
CA TRP A 714 -23.34 2.30 -5.40
C TRP A 714 -22.89 0.86 -5.44
N LEU A 715 -22.26 0.41 -4.34
CA LEU A 715 -21.94 -0.99 -4.08
C LEU A 715 -22.57 -1.40 -2.75
N ALA A 716 -22.95 -2.68 -2.67
CA ALA A 716 -23.37 -3.31 -1.43
C ALA A 716 -22.65 -4.64 -1.24
N ASN A 717 -22.24 -4.91 -0.01
CA ASN A 717 -21.67 -6.18 0.42
C ASN A 717 -22.46 -6.70 1.62
N ALA A 718 -22.49 -8.02 1.81
CA ALA A 718 -23.18 -8.64 2.95
C ALA A 718 -22.32 -9.76 3.53
N ASN A 719 -22.40 -9.97 4.83
CA ASN A 719 -21.81 -11.11 5.51
C ASN A 719 -22.83 -11.74 6.47
N LEU A 720 -22.69 -13.05 6.67
CA LEU A 720 -23.42 -13.84 7.63
C LEU A 720 -22.46 -14.84 8.26
N GLY A 721 -22.40 -14.90 9.57
CA GLY A 721 -21.57 -15.85 10.30
C GLY A 721 -22.33 -16.55 11.40
N TYR A 722 -21.85 -17.75 11.72
CA TYR A 722 -22.32 -18.55 12.85
C TYR A 722 -21.15 -19.05 13.67
N ASP A 723 -21.21 -18.83 14.97
CA ASP A 723 -20.23 -19.31 15.94
C ASP A 723 -20.79 -20.57 16.64
N PHE A 724 -20.18 -21.71 16.36
CA PHE A 724 -20.55 -22.98 17.01
C PHE A 724 -20.02 -23.09 18.45
N GLY A 725 -19.17 -22.11 18.86
CA GLY A 725 -18.50 -22.17 20.13
C GLY A 725 -17.56 -23.37 20.25
N LYS A 726 -17.53 -23.98 21.41
CA LYS A 726 -16.66 -25.11 21.70
C LYS A 726 -17.19 -26.42 21.09
N LEU A 727 -16.39 -27.04 20.22
CA LEU A 727 -16.67 -28.34 19.62
C LEU A 727 -15.54 -29.34 19.97
N GLY A 728 -15.75 -30.14 20.98
CA GLY A 728 -14.73 -31.10 21.48
C GLY A 728 -13.47 -30.42 21.96
N ALA A 729 -12.34 -30.65 21.31
CA ALA A 729 -11.06 -30.01 21.62
C ALA A 729 -10.92 -28.59 21.06
N LEU A 730 -11.80 -28.19 20.13
CA LEU A 730 -11.80 -26.84 19.53
C LEU A 730 -12.45 -25.85 20.49
N LYS A 731 -11.76 -24.76 20.82
CA LYS A 731 -12.28 -23.70 21.71
C LYS A 731 -13.35 -22.88 21.03
N ASP A 732 -13.10 -22.49 19.75
CA ASP A 732 -14.02 -21.71 18.94
C ASP A 732 -14.06 -22.29 17.52
N THR A 733 -15.27 -22.43 16.98
CA THR A 733 -15.47 -22.85 15.58
C THR A 733 -16.46 -21.91 14.93
N THR A 734 -16.06 -21.27 13.84
CA THR A 734 -16.87 -20.27 13.15
C THR A 734 -17.03 -20.63 11.68
N LEU A 735 -18.20 -20.36 11.13
CA LEU A 735 -18.47 -20.45 9.70
C LEU A 735 -19.00 -19.10 9.23
N SER A 736 -18.43 -18.53 8.19
CA SER A 736 -18.89 -17.25 7.63
C SER A 736 -19.08 -17.33 6.12
N LEU A 737 -20.10 -16.65 5.64
CA LEU A 737 -20.38 -16.37 4.23
C LEU A 737 -20.25 -14.87 3.99
N ASN A 738 -19.46 -14.48 3.00
CA ASN A 738 -19.28 -13.12 2.58
C ASN A 738 -19.66 -12.95 1.10
N MET A 739 -20.44 -11.92 0.79
CA MET A 739 -20.83 -11.56 -0.57
C MET A 739 -20.35 -10.15 -0.90
N VAL A 740 -19.55 -10.03 -1.94
CA VAL A 740 -19.03 -8.76 -2.47
C VAL A 740 -19.83 -8.39 -3.71
N ASN A 741 -20.16 -7.09 -3.87
CA ASN A 741 -20.99 -6.59 -4.96
C ASN A 741 -22.34 -7.33 -5.08
N LEU A 742 -23.09 -7.35 -4.00
CA LEU A 742 -24.34 -8.14 -3.81
C LEU A 742 -25.33 -8.01 -4.98
N PHE A 743 -25.42 -6.83 -5.58
CA PHE A 743 -26.37 -6.55 -6.67
C PHE A 743 -25.78 -6.68 -8.08
N ASP A 744 -24.57 -7.25 -8.21
CA ASP A 744 -23.87 -7.43 -9.48
C ASP A 744 -23.74 -6.16 -10.32
N LYS A 745 -23.43 -5.04 -9.64
CA LYS A 745 -23.27 -3.73 -10.28
C LYS A 745 -22.05 -3.74 -11.21
N ARG A 746 -22.25 -3.36 -12.48
CA ARG A 746 -21.15 -3.05 -13.40
C ARG A 746 -20.69 -1.62 -13.19
N TYR A 747 -19.39 -1.42 -12.99
CA TYR A 747 -18.79 -0.12 -12.72
C TYR A 747 -17.33 -0.08 -13.13
N ILE A 748 -16.77 1.12 -13.32
CA ILE A 748 -15.33 1.31 -13.48
C ILE A 748 -14.77 1.59 -12.10
N SER A 749 -13.91 0.68 -11.62
CA SER A 749 -13.33 0.76 -10.27
C SER A 749 -12.11 1.66 -10.24
N THR A 750 -11.07 1.34 -11.02
CA THR A 750 -9.75 1.96 -10.96
C THR A 750 -9.51 2.85 -12.17
N LEU A 751 -8.94 4.02 -11.90
CA LEU A 751 -8.57 5.01 -12.92
C LEU A 751 -7.04 5.21 -12.89
N ASN A 752 -6.50 5.69 -14.01
CA ASN A 752 -5.11 6.13 -14.13
C ASN A 752 -4.10 5.05 -13.70
N THR A 753 -4.29 3.85 -14.23
CA THR A 753 -3.47 2.68 -13.88
C THR A 753 -1.98 2.85 -14.19
N ASP A 754 -1.66 3.63 -15.24
CA ASP A 754 -0.28 3.92 -15.63
C ASP A 754 0.06 5.42 -15.51
N ALA A 755 -0.75 6.29 -16.10
CA ALA A 755 -0.57 7.73 -16.08
C ALA A 755 -1.87 8.45 -16.47
N SER A 756 -1.95 9.75 -16.21
CA SER A 756 -3.05 10.59 -16.68
C SER A 756 -2.66 11.35 -17.95
N ALA A 757 -3.64 11.60 -18.82
CA ALA A 757 -3.45 12.44 -20.00
C ALA A 757 -4.20 13.76 -19.87
N ALA A 758 -3.79 14.74 -20.67
CA ALA A 758 -4.45 16.03 -20.73
C ALA A 758 -5.93 15.90 -21.15
N THR A 759 -6.21 15.09 -22.16
CA THR A 759 -7.54 14.98 -22.80
C THR A 759 -7.74 13.58 -23.39
N ASP A 760 -9.00 13.11 -23.46
CA ASP A 760 -9.40 11.85 -24.10
C ASP A 760 -10.84 11.92 -24.63
N PRO A 761 -11.16 12.83 -25.57
CA PRO A 761 -12.52 13.00 -26.05
C PRO A 761 -13.08 11.76 -26.78
N ALA A 762 -12.22 10.93 -27.34
CA ALA A 762 -12.57 9.69 -28.02
C ALA A 762 -12.72 8.48 -27.09
N GLY A 763 -12.28 8.59 -25.82
CA GLY A 763 -12.33 7.50 -24.85
C GLY A 763 -11.39 6.34 -25.18
N ASN A 764 -10.22 6.59 -25.75
CA ASN A 764 -9.28 5.57 -26.19
C ASN A 764 -8.14 5.27 -25.22
N LEU A 765 -7.98 6.06 -24.17
CA LEU A 765 -6.92 5.84 -23.17
C LEU A 765 -7.15 4.56 -22.38
N GLN A 766 -6.18 3.65 -22.42
CA GLN A 766 -6.18 2.37 -21.69
C GLN A 766 -5.64 2.52 -20.28
N ILE A 767 -6.37 3.25 -19.45
CA ILE A 767 -6.00 3.56 -18.06
C ILE A 767 -7.14 3.25 -17.07
N LEU A 768 -8.13 2.49 -17.51
CA LEU A 768 -9.32 2.16 -16.74
C LEU A 768 -9.35 0.66 -16.43
N GLN A 769 -9.77 0.30 -15.22
CA GLN A 769 -10.12 -1.08 -14.91
C GLN A 769 -11.55 -1.15 -14.37
N VAL A 770 -12.27 -2.17 -14.82
CA VAL A 770 -13.66 -2.40 -14.39
C VAL A 770 -13.67 -3.18 -13.08
N GLY A 771 -14.70 -2.97 -12.28
CA GLY A 771 -14.86 -3.63 -10.99
C GLY A 771 -15.31 -5.08 -11.11
N THR A 772 -15.10 -5.83 -10.04
CA THR A 772 -15.48 -7.25 -9.98
C THR A 772 -16.99 -7.45 -10.02
N PRO A 773 -17.50 -8.50 -10.68
CA PRO A 773 -18.88 -8.96 -10.54
C PRO A 773 -19.18 -9.42 -9.11
N ARG A 774 -20.46 -9.79 -8.85
CA ARG A 774 -20.84 -10.42 -7.58
C ARG A 774 -19.98 -11.66 -7.31
N SER A 775 -19.41 -11.71 -6.08
CA SER A 775 -18.51 -12.78 -5.64
C SER A 775 -18.91 -13.24 -4.24
N ALA A 776 -18.73 -14.52 -3.96
CA ALA A 776 -19.07 -15.14 -2.68
C ALA A 776 -17.89 -15.96 -2.14
N PHE A 777 -17.70 -15.91 -0.81
CA PHE A 777 -16.63 -16.58 -0.09
C PHE A 777 -17.18 -17.21 1.19
N VAL A 778 -16.80 -18.44 1.46
CA VAL A 778 -17.13 -19.18 2.69
C VAL A 778 -15.84 -19.44 3.45
N THR A 779 -15.80 -19.08 4.73
CA THR A 779 -14.64 -19.32 5.59
C THR A 779 -15.05 -20.17 6.79
N LEU A 780 -14.34 -21.27 7.01
CA LEU A 780 -14.36 -22.05 8.25
C LEU A 780 -13.14 -21.66 9.07
N GLY A 781 -13.36 -21.17 10.29
CA GLY A 781 -12.31 -20.84 11.25
C GLY A 781 -12.39 -21.73 12.48
N VAL A 782 -11.24 -22.17 13.01
CA VAL A 782 -11.16 -22.94 14.26
C VAL A 782 -10.02 -22.39 15.13
N LYS A 783 -10.23 -22.43 16.47
CA LYS A 783 -9.23 -22.11 17.48
C LYS A 783 -9.06 -23.31 18.41
N LEU A 784 -7.80 -23.67 18.71
CA LEU A 784 -7.40 -24.75 19.64
C LEU A 784 -7.00 -24.17 20.98
#